data_b82d2e8c592103b7910ed34ff0bc7bc5
#
_entry.id   b82d2e8c592103b7910ed34ff0bc7bc5
#
_cell.length_a   1.000
_cell.length_b   1.000
_cell.length_c   1.000
_cell.angle_alpha   90.00
_cell.angle_beta   90.00
_cell.angle_gamma   90.00
#
_symmetry.space_group_name_H-M   'P 1'
#
loop_
_entity.id
_entity.type
_entity.pdbx_description
1 polymer ?
#
loop_
_entity_poly.entity_id
_entity_poly.type
_entity_poly.pdbx_seq_one_letter_code
_entity_poly.pdbx_strand_id
1 'polypeptide(L)'
;MARALRNASVTVLSLFVLLGATGWLYLIRPEVGGLGPSLPEALPLDELASRAGLPLLVFVAVWGCAGLLLGMLARIARLERLTAALVLALGVGTFEFLALGVSLAIVRQVPLHAAFHAAGQARAVYAPALLAGLGGAMCGRPRSSARSRMPLVLAWGVAAAGALGLADSLLPSDDRTFVSTLAPNAVRPVTTALVGPLALALLLVARGLARRRGRAWQVSLVLLGGSSALHVLHGFHAGAAATALLFVALVAHRHEFDAPGDPASRPRVALRAMLVAAAIFLYGAAALWLNQLAIDQPVSLGLIAHETGAALVGLRLHGRAHVPASVDSWFPLSVFLAGLAGGGWLLLGWIAPWRYRLRQEARERALAREVVAAWGADTLAPFALRADKSYFFSQDDRAFLAYRVVGGVAIVSGDPVGPADELGPLFDRFIGFARERGWRLAILGASESCLGLYRDRGLHALYHGDEAVLETESFSLEGRRIRKVRQSVHRLQRAGYRAEILRPVAIDPALRQELEAIAREWRGREPERGFVMALDALFRLDDEDAVFVVGRGPGGAPAGFLHFAVCRAGGALSLSSMPRLRSTPNGFNEWLICEAVAWAREGRFERISLNFAPFAALLAPEVQLSRLQRLERRALLGLKGHFQLDNLLLFNRKFYPCWQRRFVVYERRLDLPRVGIAALAAEAYLPFAGRNGR
;
A
#
# COMPACT_ATOMS: atom_id res chain seq x y z
N MET A 1 19.01 -12.82 12.31
CA MET A 1 19.21 -12.95 13.76
C MET A 1 20.14 -11.86 14.31
N ALA A 2 21.38 -11.67 13.86
CA ALA A 2 22.31 -10.64 14.37
C ALA A 2 21.80 -9.18 14.28
N ARG A 3 21.02 -8.80 13.25
CA ARG A 3 20.40 -7.47 13.14
C ARG A 3 19.24 -7.26 14.13
N ALA A 4 18.44 -8.28 14.39
CA ALA A 4 17.33 -8.21 15.35
C ALA A 4 17.84 -8.12 16.79
N LEU A 5 18.88 -8.89 17.13
CA LEU A 5 19.56 -8.82 18.42
C LEU A 5 20.21 -7.44 18.63
N ARG A 6 20.87 -6.89 17.63
CA ARG A 6 21.47 -5.55 17.70
C ARG A 6 20.44 -4.45 17.88
N ASN A 7 19.29 -4.52 17.18
CA ASN A 7 18.21 -3.54 17.36
C ASN A 7 17.56 -3.67 18.74
N ALA A 8 17.38 -4.88 19.24
CA ALA A 8 16.86 -5.12 20.58
C ALA A 8 17.84 -4.60 21.65
N SER A 9 19.15 -4.85 21.49
CA SER A 9 20.19 -4.34 22.40
C SER A 9 20.25 -2.80 22.40
N VAL A 10 20.12 -2.17 21.23
CA VAL A 10 20.05 -0.69 21.12
C VAL A 10 18.83 -0.14 21.83
N THR A 11 17.66 -0.77 21.65
CA THR A 11 16.42 -0.35 22.30
C THR A 11 16.51 -0.51 23.83
N VAL A 12 17.01 -1.64 24.32
CA VAL A 12 17.17 -1.91 25.74
C VAL A 12 18.18 -0.95 26.39
N LEU A 13 19.33 -0.70 25.73
CA LEU A 13 20.33 0.24 26.22
C LEU A 13 19.81 1.69 26.21
N SER A 14 19.04 2.07 25.20
CA SER A 14 18.40 3.39 25.14
C SER A 14 17.38 3.58 26.26
N LEU A 15 16.54 2.57 26.52
CA LEU A 15 15.61 2.56 27.65
C LEU A 15 16.34 2.62 28.99
N PHE A 16 17.44 1.89 29.16
CA PHE A 16 18.22 1.89 30.40
C PHE A 16 18.87 3.23 30.67
N VAL A 17 19.44 3.88 29.65
CA VAL A 17 20.01 5.24 29.75
C VAL A 17 18.93 6.26 30.10
N LEU A 18 17.75 6.17 29.47
CA LEU A 18 16.62 7.06 29.74
C LEU A 18 16.08 6.88 31.17
N LEU A 19 15.87 5.63 31.61
CA LEU A 19 15.44 5.33 32.98
C LEU A 19 16.44 5.78 34.01
N GLY A 20 17.76 5.56 33.78
CA GLY A 20 18.83 6.02 34.65
C GLY A 20 18.89 7.54 34.76
N ALA A 21 18.76 8.25 33.61
CA ALA A 21 18.76 9.70 33.59
C ALA A 21 17.51 10.30 34.28
N THR A 22 16.33 9.70 34.05
CA THR A 22 15.08 10.10 34.73
C THR A 22 15.14 9.86 36.21
N GLY A 23 15.61 8.68 36.64
CA GLY A 23 15.81 8.34 38.07
C GLY A 23 16.79 9.29 38.76
N TRP A 24 17.87 9.67 38.07
CA TRP A 24 18.85 10.61 38.57
C TRP A 24 18.28 12.03 38.75
N LEU A 25 17.43 12.48 37.84
CA LEU A 25 16.67 13.74 37.94
C LEU A 25 15.80 13.79 39.21
N TYR A 26 15.15 12.66 39.54
CA TYR A 26 14.38 12.54 40.76
C TYR A 26 15.26 12.52 42.04
N LEU A 27 16.47 11.92 42.01
CA LEU A 27 17.40 11.85 43.12
C LEU A 27 18.05 13.21 43.46
N ILE A 28 18.33 14.05 42.43
CA ILE A 28 18.97 15.35 42.63
C ILE A 28 17.96 16.42 43.12
N ARG A 29 16.65 16.20 42.95
CA ARG A 29 15.60 17.09 43.40
C ARG A 29 14.59 16.40 44.33
N PRO A 30 14.98 16.14 45.58
CA PRO A 30 14.00 15.77 46.62
C PRO A 30 12.94 16.87 46.82
N GLU A 31 13.24 18.13 46.49
CA GLU A 31 12.30 19.28 46.53
C GLU A 31 11.26 19.29 45.42
N VAL A 32 11.50 18.68 44.26
CA VAL A 32 10.42 18.37 43.31
C VAL A 32 9.44 17.37 43.94
N GLY A 33 9.88 16.66 44.94
CA GLY A 33 9.08 15.89 45.88
C GLY A 33 8.18 16.73 46.84
N GLY A 34 8.43 18.00 47.04
CA GLY A 34 7.64 18.93 47.84
C GLY A 34 6.49 19.63 47.11
N LEU A 35 6.10 19.18 45.92
CA LEU A 35 4.93 19.65 45.20
C LEU A 35 3.66 19.35 46.04
N GLY A 36 3.23 20.36 46.78
CA GLY A 36 1.91 20.41 47.40
C GLY A 36 0.78 20.29 46.36
N PRO A 37 -0.49 20.33 46.77
CA PRO A 37 -1.63 20.27 45.86
C PRO A 37 -1.65 21.43 44.83
N SER A 38 -0.89 22.52 45.03
CA SER A 38 -0.58 23.53 44.03
C SER A 38 0.77 23.19 43.37
N LEU A 39 0.75 22.66 42.18
CA LEU A 39 1.94 22.54 41.33
C LEU A 39 2.57 23.94 41.20
N PRO A 40 3.88 24.13 41.46
CA PRO A 40 4.52 25.42 41.19
C PRO A 40 4.42 25.68 39.68
N GLU A 41 4.09 26.91 39.33
CA GLU A 41 4.28 27.44 38.01
C GLU A 41 5.68 27.03 37.52
N ALA A 42 5.78 26.54 36.28
CA ALA A 42 7.05 26.07 35.76
C ALA A 42 8.16 27.07 36.01
N LEU A 43 9.14 26.69 36.83
CA LEU A 43 10.29 27.54 37.11
C LEU A 43 10.97 27.99 35.81
N PRO A 44 11.07 29.30 35.52
CA PRO A 44 11.76 29.76 34.34
C PRO A 44 13.22 29.28 34.39
N LEU A 45 13.83 29.08 33.21
CA LEU A 45 15.21 28.57 33.06
C LEU A 45 16.25 29.45 33.79
N ASP A 46 16.00 30.74 33.91
CA ASP A 46 16.78 31.73 34.64
C ASP A 46 16.73 31.52 36.16
N GLU A 47 15.60 31.12 36.72
CA GLU A 47 15.47 30.79 38.16
C GLU A 47 16.10 29.41 38.46
N LEU A 48 16.10 28.50 37.52
CA LEU A 48 16.88 27.25 37.58
C LEU A 48 18.39 27.51 37.56
N ALA A 49 18.84 28.48 36.78
CA ALA A 49 20.25 28.84 36.68
C ALA A 49 20.74 29.59 37.95
N SER A 50 19.92 30.45 38.55
CA SER A 50 20.30 31.20 39.72
C SER A 50 20.36 30.38 41.03
N ARG A 51 19.52 29.35 41.18
CA ARG A 51 19.48 28.51 42.36
C ARG A 51 20.39 27.27 42.30
N ALA A 52 20.96 26.93 41.14
CA ALA A 52 21.51 25.61 40.88
C ALA A 52 22.85 25.59 40.10
N GLY A 53 23.75 26.51 40.28
CA GLY A 53 25.02 26.60 39.55
C GLY A 53 25.68 25.26 39.20
N LEU A 54 26.16 24.48 40.15
CA LEU A 54 26.79 23.17 39.96
C LEU A 54 25.78 22.10 39.44
N PRO A 55 24.56 21.96 40.02
CA PRO A 55 23.56 21.03 39.55
C PRO A 55 23.09 21.22 38.10
N LEU A 56 23.02 22.43 37.61
CA LEU A 56 22.67 22.74 36.20
C LEU A 56 23.73 22.21 35.23
N LEU A 57 25.01 22.46 35.53
CA LEU A 57 26.13 21.96 34.72
C LEU A 57 26.13 20.42 34.70
N VAL A 58 25.92 19.78 35.83
CA VAL A 58 25.83 18.32 35.88
C VAL A 58 24.62 17.79 35.14
N PHE A 59 23.47 18.46 35.25
CA PHE A 59 22.25 18.12 34.46
C PHE A 59 22.50 18.22 32.96
N VAL A 60 23.04 19.32 32.47
CA VAL A 60 23.37 19.53 31.06
C VAL A 60 24.41 18.51 30.59
N ALA A 61 25.45 18.23 31.40
CA ALA A 61 26.45 17.23 31.09
C ALA A 61 25.87 15.80 30.98
N VAL A 62 25.04 15.38 31.94
CA VAL A 62 24.42 14.04 31.93
C VAL A 62 23.49 13.87 30.72
N TRP A 63 22.60 14.83 30.49
CA TRP A 63 21.68 14.76 29.35
C TRP A 63 22.37 14.99 28.02
N GLY A 64 23.42 15.80 27.98
CA GLY A 64 24.29 15.96 26.82
C GLY A 64 24.98 14.65 26.47
N CYS A 65 25.57 13.97 27.45
CA CYS A 65 26.17 12.64 27.26
C CYS A 65 25.12 11.60 26.83
N ALA A 66 23.95 11.58 27.46
CA ALA A 66 22.85 10.71 27.06
C ALA A 66 22.38 10.98 25.61
N GLY A 67 22.23 12.27 25.24
CA GLY A 67 21.89 12.66 23.89
C GLY A 67 22.94 12.22 22.84
N LEU A 68 24.23 12.36 23.17
CA LEU A 68 25.34 11.89 22.33
C LEU A 68 25.35 10.37 22.20
N LEU A 69 25.15 9.63 23.31
CA LEU A 69 25.07 8.16 23.27
C LEU A 69 23.89 7.70 22.42
N LEU A 70 22.71 8.29 22.59
CA LEU A 70 21.54 8.01 21.76
C LEU A 70 21.81 8.35 20.29
N GLY A 71 22.51 9.47 20.01
CA GLY A 71 22.94 9.85 18.66
C GLY A 71 23.91 8.81 18.06
N MET A 72 24.87 8.29 18.84
CA MET A 72 25.76 7.20 18.39
C MET A 72 24.97 5.93 18.07
N LEU A 73 23.99 5.57 18.91
CA LEU A 73 23.10 4.44 18.63
C LEU A 73 22.27 4.64 17.36
N ALA A 74 21.78 5.86 17.11
CA ALA A 74 21.12 6.23 15.86
C ALA A 74 22.05 6.12 14.65
N ARG A 75 23.35 6.42 14.80
CA ARG A 75 24.37 6.21 13.78
C ARG A 75 24.61 4.73 13.50
N ILE A 76 24.64 3.87 14.53
CA ILE A 76 24.75 2.42 14.40
C ILE A 76 23.49 1.87 13.69
N ALA A 77 22.32 2.42 14.00
CA ALA A 77 21.06 2.09 13.31
C ALA A 77 20.97 2.66 11.89
N ARG A 78 22.01 3.38 11.41
CA ARG A 78 22.10 4.01 10.08
C ARG A 78 21.05 5.08 9.81
N LEU A 79 20.64 5.81 10.83
CA LEU A 79 19.74 6.96 10.69
C LEU A 79 20.49 8.18 10.15
N GLU A 80 19.86 8.95 9.27
CA GLU A 80 20.35 10.26 8.83
C GLU A 80 20.27 11.27 9.95
N ARG A 81 21.12 12.31 9.92
CA ARG A 81 21.25 13.33 10.98
C ARG A 81 19.91 13.91 11.41
N LEU A 82 19.12 14.40 10.44
CA LEU A 82 17.84 15.02 10.75
C LEU A 82 16.79 14.00 11.22
N THR A 83 16.76 12.83 10.61
CA THR A 83 15.90 11.71 11.06
C THR A 83 16.25 11.29 12.48
N ALA A 84 17.54 11.17 12.78
CA ALA A 84 18.02 10.85 14.12
C ALA A 84 17.64 11.94 15.13
N ALA A 85 17.81 13.20 14.77
CA ALA A 85 17.42 14.32 15.61
C ALA A 85 15.93 14.32 15.94
N LEU A 86 15.07 14.17 14.93
CA LEU A 86 13.61 14.16 15.10
C LEU A 86 13.12 12.94 15.87
N VAL A 87 13.61 11.73 15.53
CA VAL A 87 13.21 10.48 16.20
C VAL A 87 13.62 10.51 17.68
N LEU A 88 14.82 11.00 17.99
CA LEU A 88 15.29 11.07 19.37
C LEU A 88 14.60 12.19 20.14
N ALA A 89 14.43 13.38 19.56
CA ALA A 89 13.73 14.48 20.23
C ALA A 89 12.27 14.09 20.56
N LEU A 90 11.53 13.57 19.59
CA LEU A 90 10.13 13.17 19.81
C LEU A 90 10.01 11.92 20.68
N GLY A 91 10.88 10.92 20.47
CA GLY A 91 10.85 9.67 21.25
C GLY A 91 11.20 9.92 22.73
N VAL A 92 12.24 10.70 23.00
CA VAL A 92 12.63 11.06 24.38
C VAL A 92 11.59 11.96 25.03
N GLY A 93 11.09 12.99 24.31
CA GLY A 93 10.05 13.87 24.82
C GLY A 93 8.75 13.13 25.16
N THR A 94 8.31 12.21 24.30
CA THR A 94 7.12 11.37 24.58
C THR A 94 7.36 10.45 25.75
N PHE A 95 8.54 9.81 25.84
CA PHE A 95 8.89 8.93 26.94
C PHE A 95 8.92 9.66 28.28
N GLU A 96 9.58 10.82 28.35
CA GLU A 96 9.66 11.65 29.56
C GLU A 96 8.27 12.14 29.99
N PHE A 97 7.45 12.59 29.03
CA PHE A 97 6.06 12.98 29.30
C PHE A 97 5.25 11.83 29.93
N LEU A 98 5.33 10.64 29.32
CA LEU A 98 4.64 9.45 29.86
C LEU A 98 5.20 9.03 31.20
N ALA A 99 6.53 8.99 31.36
CA ALA A 99 7.19 8.60 32.62
C ALA A 99 6.82 9.57 33.74
N LEU A 100 6.83 10.89 33.48
CA LEU A 100 6.46 11.91 34.45
C LEU A 100 4.96 11.80 34.81
N GLY A 101 4.07 11.68 33.82
CA GLY A 101 2.64 11.55 34.04
C GLY A 101 2.28 10.33 34.88
N VAL A 102 2.83 9.17 34.53
CA VAL A 102 2.62 7.93 35.27
C VAL A 102 3.21 8.02 36.69
N SER A 103 4.42 8.57 36.85
CA SER A 103 5.07 8.75 38.15
C SER A 103 4.28 9.69 39.06
N LEU A 104 3.78 10.80 38.56
CA LEU A 104 2.91 11.73 39.30
C LEU A 104 1.61 11.04 39.72
N ALA A 105 0.99 10.27 38.84
CA ALA A 105 -0.23 9.54 39.17
C ALA A 105 -0.03 8.51 40.28
N ILE A 106 1.08 7.73 40.22
CA ILE A 106 1.37 6.66 41.17
C ILE A 106 1.87 7.24 42.50
N VAL A 107 2.89 8.11 42.49
CA VAL A 107 3.54 8.62 43.68
C VAL A 107 2.67 9.60 44.47
N ARG A 108 1.90 10.42 43.74
CA ARG A 108 1.06 11.47 44.31
C ARG A 108 -0.42 11.09 44.44
N GLN A 109 -0.80 9.90 43.95
CA GLN A 109 -2.19 9.43 43.95
C GLN A 109 -3.16 10.44 43.27
N VAL A 110 -2.66 11.20 42.33
CA VAL A 110 -3.44 12.21 41.58
C VAL A 110 -4.16 11.50 40.41
N PRO A 111 -5.39 11.89 40.08
CA PRO A 111 -6.08 11.36 38.90
C PRO A 111 -5.22 11.47 37.64
N LEU A 112 -5.25 10.45 36.74
CA LEU A 112 -4.41 10.37 35.56
C LEU A 112 -4.46 11.63 34.69
N HIS A 113 -5.64 12.22 34.51
CA HIS A 113 -5.81 13.44 33.73
C HIS A 113 -5.06 14.65 34.34
N ALA A 114 -5.10 14.83 35.62
CA ALA A 114 -4.38 15.90 36.33
C ALA A 114 -2.86 15.68 36.31
N ALA A 115 -2.42 14.42 36.47
CA ALA A 115 -1.01 14.05 36.37
C ALA A 115 -0.42 14.34 35.02
N PHE A 116 -1.12 13.97 33.92
CA PHE A 116 -0.66 14.24 32.55
C PHE A 116 -0.75 15.72 32.16
N HIS A 117 -1.72 16.44 32.67
CA HIS A 117 -1.80 17.88 32.50
C HIS A 117 -0.59 18.57 33.15
N ALA A 118 -0.25 18.21 34.38
CA ALA A 118 0.93 18.69 35.10
C ALA A 118 2.23 18.32 34.36
N ALA A 119 2.35 17.09 33.88
CA ALA A 119 3.49 16.66 33.05
C ALA A 119 3.63 17.50 31.76
N GLY A 120 2.51 17.86 31.12
CA GLY A 120 2.50 18.73 29.93
C GLY A 120 3.00 20.16 30.18
N GLN A 121 2.79 20.67 31.38
CA GLN A 121 3.26 22.01 31.77
C GLN A 121 4.73 22.03 32.26
N ALA A 122 5.31 20.86 32.56
CA ALA A 122 6.69 20.77 33.07
C ALA A 122 7.73 21.06 31.95
N ARG A 123 8.22 22.28 31.86
CA ARG A 123 9.22 22.71 30.84
C ARG A 123 10.50 21.89 30.87
N ALA A 124 10.92 21.40 32.03
CA ALA A 124 12.10 20.56 32.20
C ALA A 124 12.07 19.24 31.41
N VAL A 125 10.87 18.73 31.09
CA VAL A 125 10.67 17.50 30.29
C VAL A 125 11.20 17.63 28.87
N TYR A 126 11.29 18.85 28.33
CA TYR A 126 11.70 19.08 26.93
C TYR A 126 13.21 19.27 26.78
N ALA A 127 13.93 19.66 27.84
CA ALA A 127 15.38 19.81 27.77
C ALA A 127 16.12 18.52 27.39
N PRO A 128 15.80 17.34 27.99
CA PRO A 128 16.36 16.06 27.58
C PRO A 128 16.06 15.72 26.14
N ALA A 129 14.83 15.97 25.66
CA ALA A 129 14.42 15.73 24.29
C ALA A 129 15.21 16.56 23.27
N LEU A 130 15.44 17.85 23.57
CA LEU A 130 16.27 18.74 22.75
C LEU A 130 17.73 18.26 22.69
N LEU A 131 18.31 17.87 23.83
CA LEU A 131 19.68 17.37 23.90
C LEU A 131 19.83 16.02 23.16
N ALA A 132 18.84 15.12 23.28
CA ALA A 132 18.79 13.90 22.51
C ALA A 132 18.68 14.16 21.00
N GLY A 133 17.86 15.13 20.60
CA GLY A 133 17.75 15.59 19.21
C GLY A 133 19.05 16.14 18.67
N LEU A 134 19.75 17.00 19.45
CA LEU A 134 21.07 17.51 19.10
C LEU A 134 22.11 16.39 18.96
N GLY A 135 22.13 15.43 19.90
CA GLY A 135 22.98 14.25 19.81
C GLY A 135 22.74 13.44 18.54
N GLY A 136 21.46 13.26 18.17
CA GLY A 136 21.07 12.64 16.91
C GLY A 136 21.56 13.39 15.67
N ALA A 137 21.43 14.73 15.67
CA ALA A 137 21.93 15.59 14.59
C ALA A 137 23.47 15.55 14.45
N MET A 138 24.20 15.50 15.57
CA MET A 138 25.67 15.43 15.57
C MET A 138 26.20 14.06 15.14
N CYS A 139 25.57 12.96 15.60
CA CYS A 139 26.07 11.61 15.43
C CYS A 139 25.41 10.86 14.25
N GLY A 140 24.30 11.33 13.71
CA GLY A 140 23.64 10.73 12.55
C GLY A 140 24.51 10.74 11.29
N ARG A 141 24.22 9.86 10.33
CA ARG A 141 24.95 9.80 9.06
C ARG A 141 24.58 10.97 8.16
N PRO A 142 25.53 11.52 7.38
CA PRO A 142 25.19 12.44 6.31
C PRO A 142 24.27 11.77 5.30
N ARG A 143 23.47 12.57 4.61
CA ARG A 143 22.48 12.09 3.63
C ARG A 143 23.18 11.22 2.58
N SER A 144 22.82 9.96 2.50
CA SER A 144 23.24 9.09 1.39
C SER A 144 22.25 9.24 0.25
N SER A 145 22.70 9.06 -0.99
CA SER A 145 21.85 9.04 -2.19
C SER A 145 20.83 7.90 -2.20
N ALA A 146 20.89 6.99 -1.24
CA ALA A 146 19.90 5.94 -1.03
C ALA A 146 18.58 6.55 -0.54
N ARG A 147 17.48 6.10 -1.12
CA ARG A 147 16.08 6.50 -0.87
C ARG A 147 15.81 6.91 0.57
N SER A 148 15.57 8.19 0.77
CA SER A 148 15.28 8.81 2.07
C SER A 148 14.04 8.18 2.71
N ARG A 149 14.13 7.83 4.00
CA ARG A 149 12.99 7.37 4.82
C ARG A 149 12.19 8.53 5.43
N MET A 150 12.58 9.77 5.12
CA MET A 150 11.97 10.98 5.67
C MET A 150 10.45 11.05 5.52
N PRO A 151 9.84 10.72 4.37
CA PRO A 151 8.38 10.75 4.26
C PRO A 151 7.67 9.85 5.28
N LEU A 152 8.28 8.72 5.62
CA LEU A 152 7.72 7.82 6.64
C LEU A 152 7.89 8.40 8.04
N VAL A 153 9.05 8.98 8.36
CA VAL A 153 9.33 9.60 9.65
C VAL A 153 8.40 10.80 9.87
N LEU A 154 8.28 11.68 8.88
CA LEU A 154 7.38 12.82 8.94
C LEU A 154 5.91 12.40 9.04
N ALA A 155 5.52 11.33 8.35
CA ALA A 155 4.17 10.77 8.49
C ALA A 155 3.89 10.27 9.91
N TRP A 156 4.83 9.59 10.54
CA TRP A 156 4.70 9.18 11.94
C TRP A 156 4.68 10.37 12.90
N GLY A 157 5.52 11.40 12.66
CA GLY A 157 5.48 12.64 13.42
C GLY A 157 4.13 13.34 13.35
N VAL A 158 3.57 13.47 12.13
CA VAL A 158 2.24 14.05 11.92
C VAL A 158 1.13 13.21 12.55
N ALA A 159 1.24 11.87 12.48
CA ALA A 159 0.30 10.98 13.15
C ALA A 159 0.37 11.11 14.68
N ALA A 160 1.57 11.20 15.24
CA ALA A 160 1.77 11.41 16.68
C ALA A 160 1.20 12.76 17.13
N ALA A 161 1.43 13.84 16.37
CA ALA A 161 0.84 15.15 16.65
C ALA A 161 -0.71 15.10 16.60
N GLY A 162 -1.28 14.38 15.62
CA GLY A 162 -2.73 14.14 15.55
C GLY A 162 -3.26 13.33 16.74
N ALA A 163 -2.57 12.26 17.12
CA ALA A 163 -2.97 11.44 18.28
C ALA A 163 -2.91 12.22 19.61
N LEU A 164 -1.85 13.01 19.81
CA LEU A 164 -1.70 13.87 21.00
C LEU A 164 -2.77 14.98 21.01
N GLY A 165 -3.02 15.63 19.87
CA GLY A 165 -4.09 16.63 19.78
C GLY A 165 -5.50 16.06 20.00
N LEU A 166 -5.74 14.80 19.59
CA LEU A 166 -7.00 14.11 19.91
C LEU A 166 -7.11 13.79 21.40
N ALA A 167 -6.03 13.33 22.03
CA ALA A 167 -5.99 13.10 23.46
C ALA A 167 -6.23 14.40 24.26
N ASP A 168 -5.58 15.49 23.84
CA ASP A 168 -5.74 16.83 24.42
C ASP A 168 -7.19 17.34 24.31
N SER A 169 -7.86 17.07 23.17
CA SER A 169 -9.27 17.45 22.98
C SER A 169 -10.26 16.70 23.88
N LEU A 170 -9.86 15.55 24.44
CA LEU A 170 -10.67 14.73 25.32
C LEU A 170 -10.43 15.04 26.81
N LEU A 171 -9.35 15.76 27.13
CA LEU A 171 -9.02 16.13 28.50
C LEU A 171 -9.62 17.51 28.84
N PRO A 172 -10.13 17.70 30.08
CA PRO A 172 -10.60 19.01 30.51
C PRO A 172 -9.43 20.01 30.54
N SER A 173 -9.58 21.11 29.81
CA SER A 173 -8.58 22.18 29.79
C SER A 173 -8.76 23.14 30.96
N ASP A 174 -7.69 23.44 31.69
CA ASP A 174 -7.69 24.46 32.73
C ASP A 174 -7.80 25.89 32.14
N ASP A 175 -8.51 26.75 32.86
CA ASP A 175 -9.13 27.98 32.36
C ASP A 175 -8.20 29.19 32.17
N ARG A 176 -6.88 29.06 32.27
CA ARG A 176 -5.95 30.21 32.21
C ARG A 176 -5.12 30.23 30.92
N THR A 177 -5.63 30.91 29.91
CA THR A 177 -4.91 31.11 28.65
C THR A 177 -4.63 32.59 28.41
N PHE A 178 -3.49 32.88 27.74
CA PHE A 178 -3.07 34.24 27.33
C PHE A 178 -4.17 34.98 26.53
N VAL A 179 -4.99 34.24 25.78
CA VAL A 179 -6.09 34.80 24.97
C VAL A 179 -7.29 35.22 25.82
N SER A 180 -7.43 34.71 27.06
CA SER A 180 -8.52 35.14 27.95
C SER A 180 -8.43 36.61 28.33
N THR A 181 -7.23 37.19 28.21
CA THR A 181 -7.00 38.61 28.45
C THR A 181 -7.21 39.49 27.22
N LEU A 182 -7.11 38.92 25.99
CA LEU A 182 -7.11 39.70 24.74
C LEU A 182 -8.40 39.57 23.91
N ALA A 183 -9.14 38.45 24.01
CA ALA A 183 -10.36 38.25 23.24
C ALA A 183 -11.43 37.50 24.06
N PRO A 184 -12.36 38.22 24.67
CA PRO A 184 -13.32 37.61 25.58
C PRO A 184 -14.39 36.79 24.85
N ASN A 185 -14.74 35.63 25.45
CA ASN A 185 -15.97 34.85 25.30
C ASN A 185 -16.35 34.21 23.96
N ALA A 186 -16.02 34.75 22.79
CA ALA A 186 -16.45 34.21 21.48
C ALA A 186 -15.43 33.27 20.82
N VAL A 187 -14.14 33.43 21.08
CA VAL A 187 -13.07 32.69 20.40
C VAL A 187 -12.79 31.31 21.05
N ARG A 188 -12.98 31.18 22.35
CA ARG A 188 -12.74 29.96 23.13
C ARG A 188 -13.52 28.74 22.64
N PRO A 189 -14.85 28.78 22.49
CA PRO A 189 -15.62 27.61 22.09
C PRO A 189 -15.27 27.14 20.68
N VAL A 190 -14.95 28.04 19.76
CA VAL A 190 -14.55 27.73 18.39
C VAL A 190 -13.19 27.05 18.36
N THR A 191 -12.21 27.58 19.08
CA THR A 191 -10.84 27.03 19.09
C THR A 191 -10.82 25.63 19.72
N THR A 192 -11.54 25.43 20.82
CA THR A 192 -11.65 24.12 21.47
C THR A 192 -12.37 23.11 20.57
N ALA A 193 -13.44 23.50 19.88
CA ALA A 193 -14.17 22.64 18.96
C ALA A 193 -13.35 22.21 17.74
N LEU A 194 -12.39 23.02 17.31
CA LEU A 194 -11.57 22.74 16.11
C LEU A 194 -10.37 21.81 16.40
N VAL A 195 -9.91 21.67 17.65
CA VAL A 195 -8.76 20.81 17.99
C VAL A 195 -8.97 19.36 17.59
N GLY A 196 -10.10 18.77 17.97
CA GLY A 196 -10.42 17.37 17.66
C GLY A 196 -10.50 17.07 16.14
N PRO A 197 -11.29 17.83 15.35
CA PRO A 197 -11.32 17.72 13.89
C PRO A 197 -9.96 17.86 13.22
N LEU A 198 -9.16 18.84 13.66
CA LEU A 198 -7.82 19.06 13.12
C LEU A 198 -6.89 17.90 13.41
N ALA A 199 -6.93 17.38 14.62
CA ALA A 199 -6.18 16.21 15.05
C ALA A 199 -6.56 14.96 14.25
N LEU A 200 -7.86 14.72 14.04
CA LEU A 200 -8.34 13.63 13.20
C LEU A 200 -7.90 13.79 11.74
N ALA A 201 -7.96 15.00 11.20
CA ALA A 201 -7.49 15.28 9.84
C ALA A 201 -5.98 15.01 9.69
N LEU A 202 -5.15 15.35 10.68
CA LEU A 202 -3.72 15.02 10.71
C LEU A 202 -3.48 13.51 10.67
N LEU A 203 -4.23 12.72 11.44
CA LEU A 203 -4.16 11.25 11.39
C LEU A 203 -4.51 10.69 10.00
N LEU A 204 -5.56 11.20 9.37
CA LEU A 204 -5.98 10.76 8.03
C LEU A 204 -4.93 11.09 6.97
N VAL A 205 -4.32 12.28 7.05
CA VAL A 205 -3.34 12.77 6.07
C VAL A 205 -1.98 12.08 6.21
N ALA A 206 -1.58 11.69 7.43
CA ALA A 206 -0.32 11.00 7.71
C ALA A 206 -0.08 9.78 6.80
N ARG A 207 -1.13 9.00 6.52
CA ARG A 207 -1.06 7.89 5.56
C ARG A 207 -0.72 8.35 4.13
N GLY A 208 -1.16 9.54 3.73
CA GLY A 208 -0.83 10.14 2.44
C GLY A 208 0.63 10.57 2.37
N LEU A 209 1.16 11.16 3.44
CA LEU A 209 2.58 11.54 3.58
C LEU A 209 3.51 10.32 3.49
N ALA A 210 3.20 9.23 4.19
CA ALA A 210 3.96 7.98 4.09
C ALA A 210 4.06 7.46 2.64
N ARG A 211 3.16 7.88 1.77
CA ARG A 211 3.10 7.54 0.33
C ARG A 211 3.64 8.64 -0.57
N ARG A 212 4.34 9.64 -0.03
CA ARG A 212 4.98 10.76 -0.74
C ARG A 212 4.01 11.61 -1.58
N ARG A 213 2.73 11.72 -1.21
CA ARG A 213 1.73 12.45 -2.00
C ARG A 213 1.86 13.96 -1.80
N GLY A 214 2.04 14.70 -2.89
CA GLY A 214 2.16 16.15 -2.84
C GLY A 214 0.91 16.84 -2.26
N ARG A 215 -0.30 16.35 -2.56
CA ARG A 215 -1.53 16.88 -1.97
C ARG A 215 -1.65 16.62 -0.47
N ALA A 216 -1.20 15.46 0.01
CA ALA A 216 -1.15 15.19 1.44
C ALA A 216 -0.15 16.11 2.14
N TRP A 217 0.99 16.39 1.50
CA TRP A 217 1.95 17.36 1.99
C TRP A 217 1.34 18.76 2.11
N GLN A 218 0.67 19.28 1.06
CA GLN A 218 0.00 20.58 1.09
C GLN A 218 -1.04 20.67 2.22
N VAL A 219 -1.90 19.68 2.34
CA VAL A 219 -2.92 19.62 3.39
C VAL A 219 -2.26 19.53 4.78
N SER A 220 -1.20 18.75 4.94
CA SER A 220 -0.46 18.68 6.23
C SER A 220 0.12 20.02 6.65
N LEU A 221 0.63 20.81 5.71
CA LEU A 221 1.12 22.17 6.02
C LEU A 221 0.00 23.07 6.52
N VAL A 222 -1.17 23.06 5.86
CA VAL A 222 -2.32 23.86 6.29
C VAL A 222 -2.80 23.42 7.68
N LEU A 223 -2.92 22.10 7.90
CA LEU A 223 -3.38 21.55 9.18
C LEU A 223 -2.38 21.81 10.33
N LEU A 224 -1.08 21.62 10.09
CA LEU A 224 -0.04 21.91 11.11
C LEU A 224 0.09 23.39 11.38
N GLY A 225 0.00 24.24 10.35
CA GLY A 225 -0.03 25.70 10.52
C GLY A 225 -1.25 26.14 11.35
N GLY A 226 -2.43 25.62 11.04
CA GLY A 226 -3.64 25.86 11.82
C GLY A 226 -3.55 25.33 13.25
N SER A 227 -3.01 24.12 13.45
CA SER A 227 -2.79 23.55 14.77
C SER A 227 -1.78 24.38 15.59
N SER A 228 -0.69 24.81 14.95
CA SER A 228 0.32 25.66 15.60
C SER A 228 -0.30 27.01 16.02
N ALA A 229 -1.10 27.64 15.15
CA ALA A 229 -1.81 28.88 15.47
C ALA A 229 -2.80 28.70 16.63
N LEU A 230 -3.57 27.60 16.63
CA LEU A 230 -4.47 27.28 17.74
C LEU A 230 -3.73 27.08 19.06
N HIS A 231 -2.61 26.35 19.05
CA HIS A 231 -1.78 26.16 20.25
C HIS A 231 -1.17 27.47 20.75
N VAL A 232 -0.78 28.39 19.86
CA VAL A 232 -0.34 29.73 20.25
C VAL A 232 -1.48 30.52 20.88
N LEU A 233 -2.69 30.44 20.34
CA LEU A 233 -3.87 31.11 20.89
C LEU A 233 -4.30 30.55 22.26
N HIS A 234 -4.07 29.27 22.52
CA HIS A 234 -4.35 28.64 23.83
C HIS A 234 -3.25 28.79 24.88
N GLY A 235 -2.17 29.47 24.54
CA GLY A 235 -0.99 29.59 25.38
C GLY A 235 0.19 28.81 24.80
N PHE A 236 1.41 29.31 25.01
CA PHE A 236 2.65 28.76 24.48
C PHE A 236 2.95 27.37 25.10
N HIS A 237 2.34 26.32 24.54
CA HIS A 237 2.54 24.94 24.96
C HIS A 237 3.55 24.24 24.04
N ALA A 238 4.18 23.20 24.53
CA ALA A 238 5.11 22.36 23.76
C ALA A 238 4.49 21.78 22.47
N GLY A 239 3.17 21.63 22.44
CA GLY A 239 2.43 21.27 21.23
C GLY A 239 2.62 22.27 20.08
N ALA A 240 2.68 23.58 20.39
CA ALA A 240 2.96 24.61 19.38
C ALA A 240 4.37 24.45 18.78
N ALA A 241 5.38 24.22 19.61
CA ALA A 241 6.75 24.02 19.17
C ALA A 241 6.90 22.73 18.34
N ALA A 242 6.26 21.63 18.77
CA ALA A 242 6.29 20.37 18.05
C ALA A 242 5.61 20.45 16.68
N THR A 243 4.42 21.07 16.59
CA THR A 243 3.71 21.24 15.32
C THR A 243 4.43 22.22 14.39
N ALA A 244 5.03 23.30 14.91
CA ALA A 244 5.87 24.22 14.14
C ALA A 244 7.14 23.53 13.61
N LEU A 245 7.81 22.73 14.42
CA LEU A 245 8.99 21.94 14.00
C LEU A 245 8.63 20.97 12.88
N LEU A 246 7.51 20.26 13.00
CA LEU A 246 7.01 19.36 11.95
C LEU A 246 6.67 20.12 10.67
N PHE A 247 6.06 21.30 10.78
CA PHE A 247 5.79 22.20 9.65
C PHE A 247 7.08 22.56 8.92
N VAL A 248 8.08 23.07 9.64
CA VAL A 248 9.41 23.43 9.07
C VAL A 248 10.08 22.21 8.43
N ALA A 249 10.02 21.05 9.09
CA ALA A 249 10.60 19.82 8.57
C ALA A 249 9.89 19.35 7.27
N LEU A 250 8.57 19.50 7.16
CA LEU A 250 7.83 19.22 5.93
C LEU A 250 8.21 20.20 4.80
N VAL A 251 8.36 21.48 5.09
CA VAL A 251 8.81 22.48 4.10
C VAL A 251 10.23 22.19 3.63
N ALA A 252 11.15 21.87 4.54
CA ALA A 252 12.55 21.54 4.22
C ALA A 252 12.67 20.29 3.31
N HIS A 253 11.73 19.35 3.43
CA HIS A 253 11.73 18.09 2.67
C HIS A 253 10.67 18.06 1.57
N ARG A 254 10.22 19.23 1.06
CA ARG A 254 9.17 19.32 0.02
C ARG A 254 9.43 18.46 -1.21
N HIS A 255 10.66 18.31 -1.62
CA HIS A 255 11.10 17.53 -2.79
C HIS A 255 10.93 16.01 -2.63
N GLU A 256 10.65 15.54 -1.42
CA GLU A 256 10.35 14.12 -1.16
C GLU A 256 8.87 13.76 -1.43
N PHE A 257 8.01 14.78 -1.66
CA PHE A 257 6.55 14.64 -1.83
C PHE A 257 6.14 15.06 -3.24
N ASP A 258 6.71 14.40 -4.23
CA ASP A 258 6.58 14.68 -5.66
C ASP A 258 5.43 13.93 -6.37
N ALA A 259 4.81 12.95 -5.69
CA ALA A 259 3.72 12.17 -6.30
C ALA A 259 2.48 13.05 -6.57
N PRO A 260 2.14 13.32 -7.86
CA PRO A 260 1.01 14.15 -8.21
C PRO A 260 -0.32 13.51 -7.81
N GLY A 261 -1.28 14.34 -7.43
CA GLY A 261 -2.64 13.89 -7.19
C GLY A 261 -3.38 13.69 -8.52
N ASP A 262 -4.43 12.85 -8.51
CA ASP A 262 -5.27 12.61 -9.69
C ASP A 262 -5.96 13.92 -10.15
N PRO A 263 -5.64 14.46 -11.35
CA PRO A 263 -6.29 15.67 -11.87
C PRO A 263 -7.80 15.53 -11.98
N ALA A 264 -8.29 14.34 -12.34
CA ALA A 264 -9.72 14.05 -12.47
C ALA A 264 -10.46 13.99 -11.12
N SER A 265 -9.76 14.06 -9.98
CA SER A 265 -10.40 14.13 -8.67
C SER A 265 -10.93 15.53 -8.34
N ARG A 266 -10.38 16.60 -8.92
CA ARG A 266 -10.78 17.99 -8.65
C ARG A 266 -12.28 18.23 -8.86
N PRO A 267 -12.86 18.02 -10.06
CA PRO A 267 -14.28 18.25 -10.29
C PRO A 267 -15.17 17.30 -9.47
N ARG A 268 -14.71 16.06 -9.22
CA ARG A 268 -15.44 15.12 -8.38
C ARG A 268 -15.48 15.54 -6.91
N VAL A 269 -14.39 16.08 -6.38
CA VAL A 269 -14.35 16.57 -5.01
C VAL A 269 -15.18 17.82 -4.89
N ALA A 270 -15.16 18.73 -5.89
CA ALA A 270 -16.04 19.91 -5.93
C ALA A 270 -17.52 19.50 -5.93
N LEU A 271 -17.91 18.56 -6.78
CA LEU A 271 -19.28 18.04 -6.80
C LEU A 271 -19.68 17.41 -5.45
N ARG A 272 -18.79 16.61 -4.86
CA ARG A 272 -19.02 16.02 -3.53
C ARG A 272 -19.15 17.08 -2.46
N ALA A 273 -18.32 18.14 -2.50
CA ALA A 273 -18.40 19.24 -1.56
C ALA A 273 -19.77 19.94 -1.64
N MET A 274 -20.27 20.21 -2.86
CA MET A 274 -21.62 20.74 -3.07
C MET A 274 -22.69 19.80 -2.50
N LEU A 275 -22.59 18.49 -2.77
CA LEU A 275 -23.57 17.51 -2.28
C LEU A 275 -23.55 17.40 -0.75
N VAL A 276 -22.36 17.41 -0.13
CA VAL A 276 -22.23 17.40 1.34
C VAL A 276 -22.78 18.67 1.94
N ALA A 277 -22.45 19.85 1.39
CA ALA A 277 -22.98 21.12 1.86
C ALA A 277 -24.53 21.17 1.73
N ALA A 278 -25.06 20.76 0.58
CA ALA A 278 -26.51 20.69 0.36
C ALA A 278 -27.19 19.71 1.33
N ALA A 279 -26.60 18.53 1.54
CA ALA A 279 -27.14 17.53 2.47
C ALA A 279 -27.17 18.04 3.91
N ILE A 280 -26.10 18.71 4.37
CA ILE A 280 -26.02 19.30 5.71
C ILE A 280 -27.05 20.43 5.84
N PHE A 281 -27.18 21.30 4.82
CA PHE A 281 -28.13 22.37 4.82
C PHE A 281 -29.57 21.86 4.84
N LEU A 282 -29.92 20.87 4.00
CA LEU A 282 -31.22 20.23 3.97
C LEU A 282 -31.55 19.52 5.28
N TYR A 283 -30.57 18.86 5.89
CA TYR A 283 -30.70 18.25 7.21
C TYR A 283 -31.01 19.32 8.27
N GLY A 284 -30.24 20.42 8.28
CA GLY A 284 -30.46 21.54 9.19
C GLY A 284 -31.84 22.17 8.99
N ALA A 285 -32.27 22.39 7.74
CA ALA A 285 -33.58 22.90 7.40
C ALA A 285 -34.71 21.97 7.88
N ALA A 286 -34.60 20.68 7.61
CA ALA A 286 -35.58 19.69 8.04
C ALA A 286 -35.67 19.60 9.58
N ALA A 287 -34.51 19.58 10.25
CA ALA A 287 -34.45 19.52 11.71
C ALA A 287 -35.14 20.74 12.36
N LEU A 288 -34.82 21.95 11.90
CA LEU A 288 -35.44 23.18 12.45
C LEU A 288 -36.90 23.29 12.06
N TRP A 289 -37.27 22.92 10.81
CA TRP A 289 -38.67 22.96 10.37
C TRP A 289 -39.57 21.95 11.11
N LEU A 290 -39.10 20.73 11.32
CA LEU A 290 -39.88 19.73 12.09
C LEU A 290 -40.05 20.10 13.56
N ASN A 291 -39.17 20.93 14.09
CA ASN A 291 -39.25 21.42 15.47
C ASN A 291 -39.75 22.87 15.57
N GLN A 292 -40.33 23.44 14.49
CA GLN A 292 -40.76 24.83 14.44
C GLN A 292 -41.82 25.22 15.51
N LEU A 293 -42.67 24.27 15.94
CA LEU A 293 -43.63 24.49 17.00
C LEU A 293 -42.98 24.67 18.39
N ALA A 294 -41.75 24.23 18.55
CA ALA A 294 -40.99 24.39 19.78
C ALA A 294 -40.07 25.61 19.74
N ILE A 295 -39.93 26.26 18.57
CA ILE A 295 -39.03 27.40 18.35
C ILE A 295 -39.92 28.68 18.33
N ASP A 296 -39.66 29.63 19.25
CA ASP A 296 -40.45 30.86 19.38
C ASP A 296 -40.26 31.88 18.24
N GLN A 297 -39.65 31.49 17.13
CA GLN A 297 -39.39 32.36 15.99
C GLN A 297 -39.73 31.65 14.66
N PRO A 298 -40.18 32.40 13.62
CA PRO A 298 -40.45 31.84 12.33
C PRO A 298 -39.13 31.28 11.70
N VAL A 299 -39.18 30.05 11.23
CA VAL A 299 -38.04 29.37 10.59
C VAL A 299 -37.80 29.99 9.22
N SER A 300 -36.88 30.93 9.14
CA SER A 300 -36.44 31.58 7.90
C SER A 300 -35.17 30.93 7.34
N LEU A 301 -34.94 31.12 6.03
CA LEU A 301 -33.68 30.64 5.40
C LEU A 301 -32.43 31.23 6.07
N GLY A 302 -32.50 32.48 6.55
CA GLY A 302 -31.43 33.13 7.29
C GLY A 302 -31.14 32.44 8.63
N LEU A 303 -32.19 32.07 9.36
CA LEU A 303 -32.09 31.32 10.61
C LEU A 303 -31.46 29.94 10.35
N ILE A 304 -31.94 29.20 9.34
CA ILE A 304 -31.39 27.87 8.98
C ILE A 304 -29.91 27.98 8.65
N ALA A 305 -29.51 28.94 7.82
CA ALA A 305 -28.11 29.10 7.40
C ALA A 305 -27.20 29.48 8.59
N HIS A 306 -27.68 30.38 9.46
CA HIS A 306 -26.96 30.82 10.64
C HIS A 306 -26.76 29.68 11.65
N GLU A 307 -27.87 29.00 12.01
CA GLU A 307 -27.86 27.92 13.00
C GLU A 307 -27.05 26.70 12.53
N THR A 308 -27.28 26.29 11.26
CA THR A 308 -26.54 25.18 10.67
C THR A 308 -25.04 25.54 10.51
N GLY A 309 -24.74 26.78 10.10
CA GLY A 309 -23.36 27.27 9.97
C GLY A 309 -22.61 27.33 11.30
N ALA A 310 -23.28 27.85 12.34
CA ALA A 310 -22.70 27.90 13.68
C ALA A 310 -22.47 26.50 14.27
N ALA A 311 -23.43 25.59 14.09
CA ALA A 311 -23.31 24.21 14.52
C ALA A 311 -22.16 23.47 13.81
N LEU A 312 -21.88 23.75 12.53
CA LEU A 312 -20.73 23.18 11.80
C LEU A 312 -19.37 23.51 12.42
N VAL A 313 -19.24 24.69 13.05
CA VAL A 313 -18.01 25.09 13.76
C VAL A 313 -18.07 24.77 15.26
N GLY A 314 -19.06 24.02 15.71
CA GLY A 314 -19.18 23.61 17.11
C GLY A 314 -19.67 24.73 18.06
N LEU A 315 -20.21 25.83 17.51
CA LEU A 315 -20.78 26.88 18.32
C LEU A 315 -22.16 26.46 18.84
N ARG A 316 -22.36 26.52 20.15
CA ARG A 316 -23.68 26.48 20.76
C ARG A 316 -24.26 27.88 20.74
N LEU A 317 -25.50 28.00 20.30
CA LEU A 317 -26.16 29.26 20.19
C LEU A 317 -26.70 29.69 21.55
N HIS A 318 -25.90 30.43 22.27
CA HIS A 318 -26.36 31.10 23.48
C HIS A 318 -26.77 32.53 23.10
N GLY A 319 -28.09 32.79 23.02
CA GLY A 319 -28.57 34.12 23.26
C GLY A 319 -29.42 34.83 22.21
N ARG A 320 -29.84 34.22 21.06
CA ARG A 320 -30.69 34.93 20.08
C ARG A 320 -31.98 34.25 19.66
N ALA A 321 -32.09 32.94 19.83
CA ALA A 321 -33.33 32.22 19.61
C ALA A 321 -33.67 31.44 20.87
N HIS A 322 -34.91 31.49 21.32
CA HIS A 322 -35.42 30.56 22.34
C HIS A 322 -35.56 29.18 21.72
N VAL A 323 -34.45 28.52 21.45
CA VAL A 323 -34.44 27.12 21.02
C VAL A 323 -34.57 26.27 22.28
N PRO A 324 -35.60 25.39 22.37
CA PRO A 324 -35.81 24.58 23.55
C PRO A 324 -34.55 23.69 23.81
N ALA A 325 -34.27 23.48 25.09
CA ALA A 325 -33.13 22.69 25.52
C ALA A 325 -33.08 21.27 24.90
N SER A 326 -34.27 20.75 24.53
CA SER A 326 -34.40 19.49 23.80
C SER A 326 -33.76 19.52 22.40
N VAL A 327 -33.90 20.60 21.65
CA VAL A 327 -33.29 20.75 20.30
C VAL A 327 -31.82 21.18 20.41
N ASP A 328 -31.51 22.10 21.33
CA ASP A 328 -30.13 22.59 21.56
C ASP A 328 -29.18 21.49 22.02
N SER A 329 -29.69 20.42 22.63
CA SER A 329 -28.86 19.30 23.10
C SER A 329 -28.29 18.41 21.97
N TRP A 330 -29.06 18.15 20.92
CA TRP A 330 -28.69 17.18 19.88
C TRP A 330 -28.38 17.81 18.51
N PHE A 331 -29.03 18.91 18.15
CA PHE A 331 -28.93 19.52 16.82
C PHE A 331 -27.50 20.00 16.50
N PRO A 332 -26.82 20.83 17.34
CA PRO A 332 -25.48 21.27 17.05
C PRO A 332 -24.48 20.09 16.95
N LEU A 333 -24.61 19.11 17.83
CA LEU A 333 -23.75 17.93 17.83
C LEU A 333 -23.95 17.10 16.55
N SER A 334 -25.17 16.90 16.12
CA SER A 334 -25.48 16.11 14.92
C SER A 334 -24.97 16.78 13.63
N VAL A 335 -25.14 18.10 13.51
CA VAL A 335 -24.61 18.89 12.38
C VAL A 335 -23.08 18.90 12.39
N PHE A 336 -22.45 19.07 13.55
CA PHE A 336 -21.00 19.00 13.71
C PHE A 336 -20.44 17.65 13.28
N LEU A 337 -21.04 16.54 13.72
CA LEU A 337 -20.64 15.18 13.35
C LEU A 337 -20.83 14.92 11.84
N ALA A 338 -21.93 15.42 11.26
CA ALA A 338 -22.16 15.35 9.82
C ALA A 338 -21.09 16.15 9.03
N GLY A 339 -20.76 17.34 9.51
CA GLY A 339 -19.66 18.16 8.95
C GLY A 339 -18.31 17.47 9.03
N LEU A 340 -17.99 16.87 10.16
CA LEU A 340 -16.76 16.11 10.37
C LEU A 340 -16.67 14.89 9.44
N ALA A 341 -17.74 14.12 9.34
CA ALA A 341 -17.82 12.95 8.44
C ALA A 341 -17.70 13.37 6.96
N GLY A 342 -18.44 14.43 6.56
CA GLY A 342 -18.38 15.00 5.22
C GLY A 342 -17.00 15.56 4.88
N GLY A 343 -16.40 16.34 5.76
CA GLY A 343 -15.05 16.88 5.62
C GLY A 343 -14.00 15.77 5.52
N GLY A 344 -14.07 14.75 6.37
CA GLY A 344 -13.20 13.57 6.29
C GLY A 344 -13.33 12.83 4.96
N TRP A 345 -14.55 12.65 4.45
CA TRP A 345 -14.80 12.03 3.15
C TRP A 345 -14.24 12.86 1.98
N LEU A 346 -14.38 14.19 2.02
CA LEU A 346 -13.80 15.11 1.04
C LEU A 346 -12.27 15.08 1.08
N LEU A 347 -11.68 15.11 2.28
CA LEU A 347 -10.25 15.04 2.49
C LEU A 347 -9.67 13.73 1.93
N LEU A 348 -10.27 12.60 2.24
CA LEU A 348 -9.87 11.30 1.69
C LEU A 348 -10.01 11.27 0.17
N GLY A 349 -11.04 11.88 -0.39
CA GLY A 349 -11.21 12.04 -1.84
C GLY A 349 -10.14 12.92 -2.48
N TRP A 350 -9.74 14.00 -1.81
CA TRP A 350 -8.71 14.93 -2.29
C TRP A 350 -7.32 14.31 -2.30
N ILE A 351 -6.94 13.60 -1.25
CA ILE A 351 -5.64 12.93 -1.14
C ILE A 351 -5.64 11.54 -1.79
N ALA A 352 -6.73 11.15 -2.47
CA ALA A 352 -6.82 9.86 -3.15
C ALA A 352 -5.68 9.69 -4.17
N PRO A 353 -5.15 8.46 -4.33
CA PRO A 353 -4.13 8.20 -5.34
C PRO A 353 -4.70 8.38 -6.74
N TRP A 354 -3.79 8.59 -7.69
CA TRP A 354 -4.14 8.52 -9.10
C TRP A 354 -4.93 7.23 -9.38
N ARG A 355 -6.16 7.35 -9.90
CA ARG A 355 -6.96 6.20 -10.27
C ARG A 355 -6.43 5.65 -11.59
N TYR A 356 -5.97 4.41 -11.54
CA TYR A 356 -5.66 3.67 -12.74
C TYR A 356 -6.94 3.50 -13.58
N ARG A 357 -6.83 3.82 -14.86
CA ARG A 357 -7.83 3.46 -15.86
C ARG A 357 -7.13 2.58 -16.86
N LEU A 358 -7.73 1.45 -17.14
CA LEU A 358 -7.28 0.59 -18.22
C LEU A 358 -7.33 1.41 -19.51
N ARG A 359 -6.19 1.52 -20.18
CA ARG A 359 -6.05 2.19 -21.47
C ARG A 359 -5.34 1.23 -22.40
N GLN A 360 -5.96 0.96 -23.54
CA GLN A 360 -5.41 0.10 -24.57
C GLN A 360 -6.01 0.54 -25.91
N GLU A 361 -5.34 1.46 -26.55
CA GLU A 361 -5.75 1.97 -27.87
C GLU A 361 -5.44 0.94 -28.97
N ALA A 362 -6.18 1.01 -30.08
CA ALA A 362 -5.97 0.08 -31.21
C ALA A 362 -4.54 0.16 -31.76
N ARG A 363 -3.99 1.39 -31.87
CA ARG A 363 -2.60 1.63 -32.30
C ARG A 363 -1.59 1.02 -31.31
N GLU A 364 -1.80 1.20 -30.02
CA GLU A 364 -0.91 0.63 -28.97
C GLU A 364 -0.91 -0.90 -29.01
N ARG A 365 -2.07 -1.52 -29.31
CA ARG A 365 -2.17 -2.98 -29.46
C ARG A 365 -1.44 -3.50 -30.69
N ALA A 366 -1.58 -2.80 -31.83
CA ALA A 366 -0.88 -3.17 -33.06
C ALA A 366 0.64 -3.11 -32.85
N LEU A 367 1.12 -2.01 -32.28
CA LEU A 367 2.54 -1.82 -31.97
C LEU A 367 3.07 -2.85 -30.97
N ALA A 368 2.33 -3.13 -29.88
CA ALA A 368 2.72 -4.16 -28.91
C ALA A 368 2.83 -5.54 -29.56
N ARG A 369 1.93 -5.86 -30.51
CA ARG A 369 1.98 -7.11 -31.27
C ARG A 369 3.23 -7.20 -32.15
N GLU A 370 3.56 -6.13 -32.87
CA GLU A 370 4.78 -6.06 -33.69
C GLU A 370 6.04 -6.26 -32.84
N VAL A 371 6.11 -5.60 -31.68
CA VAL A 371 7.24 -5.75 -30.76
C VAL A 371 7.33 -7.17 -30.18
N VAL A 372 6.18 -7.79 -29.82
CA VAL A 372 6.16 -9.19 -29.36
C VAL A 372 6.60 -10.14 -30.47
N ALA A 373 6.13 -9.94 -31.69
CA ALA A 373 6.51 -10.79 -32.83
C ALA A 373 8.02 -10.72 -33.12
N ALA A 374 8.62 -9.52 -33.02
CA ALA A 374 10.03 -9.29 -33.32
C ALA A 374 10.97 -9.68 -32.15
N TRP A 375 10.58 -9.45 -30.90
CA TRP A 375 11.46 -9.51 -29.73
C TRP A 375 10.94 -10.39 -28.58
N GLY A 376 9.73 -10.92 -28.68
CA GLY A 376 9.10 -11.73 -27.62
C GLY A 376 9.65 -13.16 -27.55
N ALA A 377 10.91 -13.31 -27.16
CA ALA A 377 11.56 -14.64 -27.06
C ALA A 377 11.13 -15.43 -25.81
N ASP A 378 10.64 -14.75 -24.78
CA ASP A 378 10.11 -15.39 -23.58
C ASP A 378 8.73 -16.01 -23.83
N THR A 379 8.47 -17.20 -23.32
CA THR A 379 7.21 -17.92 -23.48
C THR A 379 5.99 -17.20 -22.89
N LEU A 380 6.19 -16.26 -21.95
CA LEU A 380 5.13 -15.45 -21.38
C LEU A 380 4.88 -14.14 -22.16
N ALA A 381 5.75 -13.76 -23.13
CA ALA A 381 5.62 -12.52 -23.87
C ALA A 381 4.27 -12.36 -24.61
N PRO A 382 3.68 -13.37 -25.27
CA PRO A 382 2.39 -13.23 -25.96
C PRO A 382 1.25 -12.87 -25.00
N PHE A 383 1.32 -13.25 -23.74
CA PHE A 383 0.29 -12.94 -22.77
C PHE A 383 0.29 -11.45 -22.35
N ALA A 384 1.32 -10.69 -22.72
CA ALA A 384 1.28 -9.23 -22.62
C ALA A 384 0.13 -8.61 -23.42
N LEU A 385 -0.33 -9.28 -24.48
CA LEU A 385 -1.38 -8.80 -25.40
C LEU A 385 -2.83 -8.96 -24.89
N ARG A 386 -3.04 -9.40 -23.64
CA ARG A 386 -4.37 -9.46 -23.01
C ARG A 386 -5.04 -8.08 -22.97
N ALA A 387 -6.39 -8.07 -23.04
CA ALA A 387 -7.16 -6.82 -23.02
C ALA A 387 -7.19 -6.14 -21.64
N ASP A 388 -6.84 -6.82 -20.58
CA ASP A 388 -6.90 -6.29 -19.21
C ASP A 388 -5.62 -5.60 -18.74
N LYS A 389 -4.71 -5.27 -19.64
CA LYS A 389 -3.43 -4.61 -19.40
C LYS A 389 -3.31 -3.28 -20.14
N SER A 390 -2.58 -2.36 -19.57
CA SER A 390 -2.10 -1.15 -20.26
C SER A 390 -0.66 -1.35 -20.69
N TYR A 391 -0.26 -0.67 -21.73
CA TYR A 391 1.11 -0.70 -22.23
C TYR A 391 1.89 0.54 -21.81
N PHE A 392 3.19 0.39 -21.63
CA PHE A 392 4.13 1.48 -21.45
C PHE A 392 5.31 1.27 -22.38
N PHE A 393 5.45 2.13 -23.38
CA PHE A 393 6.45 2.01 -24.44
C PHE A 393 7.74 2.77 -24.11
N SER A 394 8.85 2.39 -24.79
CA SER A 394 10.08 3.18 -24.87
C SER A 394 9.81 4.48 -25.64
N GLN A 395 10.83 5.37 -25.73
CA GLN A 395 10.63 6.67 -26.40
C GLN A 395 10.46 6.55 -27.90
N ASP A 396 11.09 5.56 -28.48
CA ASP A 396 11.10 5.21 -29.91
C ASP A 396 10.16 4.06 -30.27
N ASP A 397 9.31 3.66 -29.31
CA ASP A 397 8.29 2.63 -29.46
C ASP A 397 8.83 1.22 -29.79
N ARG A 398 10.15 0.98 -29.66
CA ARG A 398 10.80 -0.30 -29.97
C ARG A 398 10.71 -1.35 -28.85
N ALA A 399 10.39 -0.92 -27.63
CA ALA A 399 10.24 -1.79 -26.47
C ALA A 399 9.01 -1.37 -25.66
N PHE A 400 8.42 -2.32 -24.94
CA PHE A 400 7.30 -2.03 -24.05
C PHE A 400 7.25 -3.00 -22.86
N LEU A 401 6.45 -2.65 -21.88
CA LEU A 401 5.98 -3.54 -20.84
C LEU A 401 4.46 -3.43 -20.67
N ALA A 402 3.84 -4.56 -20.34
CA ALA A 402 2.41 -4.63 -20.08
C ALA A 402 2.15 -4.64 -18.56
N TYR A 403 1.24 -3.80 -18.09
CA TYR A 403 0.97 -3.67 -16.66
C TYR A 403 -0.50 -3.44 -16.35
N ARG A 404 -0.87 -3.72 -15.11
CA ARG A 404 -2.18 -3.40 -14.52
C ARG A 404 -1.99 -2.87 -13.11
N VAL A 405 -2.80 -1.91 -12.68
CA VAL A 405 -2.71 -1.40 -11.30
C VAL A 405 -3.84 -1.94 -10.46
N VAL A 406 -3.49 -2.68 -9.41
CA VAL A 406 -4.44 -3.28 -8.46
C VAL A 406 -4.07 -2.84 -7.04
N GLY A 407 -5.01 -2.26 -6.32
CA GLY A 407 -4.78 -1.83 -4.93
C GLY A 407 -3.61 -0.84 -4.75
N GLY A 408 -3.21 -0.09 -5.82
CA GLY A 408 -2.08 0.82 -5.84
C GLY A 408 -0.72 0.10 -5.97
N VAL A 409 -0.72 -1.11 -6.53
CA VAL A 409 0.47 -1.83 -7.00
C VAL A 409 0.39 -1.88 -8.52
N ALA A 410 1.39 -1.36 -9.21
CA ALA A 410 1.58 -1.53 -10.65
C ALA A 410 2.22 -2.90 -10.86
N ILE A 411 1.43 -3.83 -11.37
CA ILE A 411 1.84 -5.22 -11.61
C ILE A 411 2.20 -5.33 -13.09
N VAL A 412 3.47 -5.55 -13.38
CA VAL A 412 3.98 -5.86 -14.70
C VAL A 412 3.79 -7.35 -14.97
N SER A 413 3.34 -7.69 -16.16
CA SER A 413 3.09 -9.07 -16.58
C SER A 413 4.26 -9.59 -17.40
N GLY A 414 5.04 -10.49 -16.83
CA GLY A 414 6.27 -10.99 -17.43
C GLY A 414 7.38 -9.94 -17.48
N ASP A 415 8.39 -10.22 -18.26
CA ASP A 415 9.49 -9.31 -18.50
C ASP A 415 9.15 -8.25 -19.55
N PRO A 416 9.85 -7.08 -19.59
CA PRO A 416 9.74 -6.14 -20.69
C PRO A 416 10.14 -6.80 -22.01
N VAL A 417 9.48 -6.40 -23.11
CA VAL A 417 9.72 -6.93 -24.44
C VAL A 417 10.34 -5.86 -25.31
N GLY A 418 11.43 -6.19 -26.00
CA GLY A 418 12.16 -5.29 -26.90
C GLY A 418 13.64 -5.64 -27.00
N PRO A 419 14.44 -4.84 -27.75
CA PRO A 419 15.88 -4.96 -27.82
C PRO A 419 16.52 -4.81 -26.44
N ALA A 420 17.60 -5.56 -26.16
CA ALA A 420 18.25 -5.62 -24.85
C ALA A 420 18.75 -4.26 -24.32
N ASP A 421 19.20 -3.39 -25.22
CA ASP A 421 19.66 -2.03 -24.94
C ASP A 421 18.53 -1.09 -24.49
N GLU A 422 17.30 -1.32 -24.95
CA GLU A 422 16.12 -0.54 -24.60
C GLU A 422 15.47 -0.94 -23.28
N LEU A 423 15.66 -2.19 -22.82
CA LEU A 423 14.97 -2.71 -21.62
C LEU A 423 15.34 -1.93 -20.35
N GLY A 424 16.61 -1.56 -20.21
CA GLY A 424 17.10 -0.78 -19.07
C GLY A 424 16.45 0.60 -18.97
N PRO A 425 16.61 1.46 -20.01
CA PRO A 425 16.00 2.79 -20.07
C PRO A 425 14.47 2.77 -19.93
N LEU A 426 13.78 1.84 -20.62
CA LEU A 426 12.33 1.65 -20.52
C LEU A 426 11.91 1.41 -19.06
N PHE A 427 12.59 0.48 -18.38
CA PHE A 427 12.25 0.09 -17.04
C PHE A 427 12.54 1.21 -16.03
N ASP A 428 13.61 2.00 -16.19
CA ASP A 428 13.91 3.18 -15.38
C ASP A 428 12.81 4.25 -15.50
N ARG A 429 12.36 4.51 -16.72
CA ARG A 429 11.22 5.41 -17.00
C ARG A 429 9.94 4.90 -16.34
N PHE A 430 9.67 3.59 -16.42
CA PHE A 430 8.48 3.02 -15.80
C PHE A 430 8.52 3.08 -14.27
N ILE A 431 9.70 2.88 -13.66
CA ILE A 431 9.89 3.09 -12.22
C ILE A 431 9.53 4.55 -11.84
N GLY A 432 10.02 5.54 -12.61
CA GLY A 432 9.67 6.95 -12.45
C GLY A 432 8.16 7.18 -12.54
N PHE A 433 7.55 6.69 -13.62
CA PHE A 433 6.11 6.76 -13.88
C PHE A 433 5.24 6.16 -12.77
N ALA A 434 5.60 5.00 -12.26
CA ALA A 434 4.90 4.36 -11.14
C ALA A 434 5.05 5.16 -9.84
N ARG A 435 6.25 5.69 -9.57
CA ARG A 435 6.55 6.50 -8.38
C ARG A 435 5.80 7.82 -8.39
N GLU A 436 5.79 8.54 -9.50
CA GLU A 436 5.02 9.77 -9.67
C GLU A 436 3.54 9.56 -9.32
N ARG A 437 3.00 8.38 -9.61
CA ARG A 437 1.60 8.02 -9.32
C ARG A 437 1.39 7.43 -7.94
N GLY A 438 2.46 7.30 -7.15
CA GLY A 438 2.42 6.70 -5.82
C GLY A 438 2.09 5.20 -5.83
N TRP A 439 2.32 4.52 -6.96
CA TRP A 439 2.14 3.08 -7.08
C TRP A 439 3.39 2.34 -6.59
N ARG A 440 3.19 1.17 -6.02
CA ARG A 440 4.26 0.20 -5.76
C ARG A 440 4.48 -0.62 -7.02
N LEU A 441 5.71 -1.03 -7.23
CA LEU A 441 6.05 -1.85 -8.39
C LEU A 441 6.12 -3.32 -7.99
N ALA A 442 5.54 -4.18 -8.84
CA ALA A 442 5.74 -5.62 -8.82
C ALA A 442 5.79 -6.18 -10.25
N ILE A 443 6.60 -7.20 -10.47
CA ILE A 443 6.63 -7.96 -11.72
C ILE A 443 6.24 -9.39 -11.39
N LEU A 444 5.29 -9.96 -12.10
CA LEU A 444 4.87 -11.36 -11.97
C LEU A 444 5.38 -12.17 -13.15
N GLY A 445 5.96 -13.34 -12.88
CA GLY A 445 6.48 -14.23 -13.91
C GLY A 445 7.81 -13.81 -14.51
N ALA A 446 8.60 -12.99 -13.80
CA ALA A 446 9.95 -12.60 -14.25
C ALA A 446 10.84 -13.82 -14.47
N SER A 447 11.58 -13.84 -15.57
CA SER A 447 12.55 -14.88 -15.89
C SER A 447 13.84 -14.75 -15.10
N GLU A 448 14.59 -15.82 -14.98
CA GLU A 448 15.92 -15.81 -14.34
C GLU A 448 16.90 -14.93 -15.09
N SER A 449 16.82 -14.86 -16.42
CA SER A 449 17.68 -14.05 -17.30
C SER A 449 17.53 -12.53 -17.04
N CYS A 450 16.33 -12.07 -16.71
CA CYS A 450 16.06 -10.65 -16.43
C CYS A 450 16.32 -10.23 -14.97
N LEU A 451 16.72 -11.15 -14.07
CA LEU A 451 16.99 -10.81 -12.67
C LEU A 451 18.11 -9.79 -12.48
N GLY A 452 19.10 -9.76 -13.36
CA GLY A 452 20.16 -8.75 -13.38
C GLY A 452 19.59 -7.35 -13.53
N LEU A 453 18.74 -7.13 -14.55
CA LEU A 453 18.03 -5.86 -14.81
C LEU A 453 17.33 -5.32 -13.57
N TYR A 454 16.68 -6.18 -12.80
CA TYR A 454 15.91 -5.80 -11.61
C TYR A 454 16.78 -5.55 -10.39
N ARG A 455 17.80 -6.41 -10.15
CA ARG A 455 18.71 -6.30 -9.00
C ARG A 455 19.57 -5.05 -9.05
N ASP A 456 20.05 -4.66 -10.22
CA ASP A 456 20.83 -3.43 -10.44
C ASP A 456 20.05 -2.18 -10.06
N ARG A 457 18.71 -2.25 -10.10
CA ARG A 457 17.79 -1.19 -9.69
C ARG A 457 17.31 -1.32 -8.24
N GLY A 458 17.92 -2.21 -7.47
CA GLY A 458 17.63 -2.40 -6.05
C GLY A 458 16.31 -3.10 -5.76
N LEU A 459 15.75 -3.82 -6.74
CA LEU A 459 14.55 -4.62 -6.54
C LEU A 459 14.90 -5.99 -5.95
N HIS A 460 13.94 -6.59 -5.26
CA HIS A 460 14.07 -7.90 -4.65
C HIS A 460 13.31 -8.93 -5.49
N ALA A 461 13.87 -10.12 -5.66
CA ALA A 461 13.21 -11.23 -6.32
C ALA A 461 12.83 -12.31 -5.28
N LEU A 462 11.62 -12.83 -5.40
CA LEU A 462 11.11 -13.98 -4.66
C LEU A 462 10.76 -15.07 -5.68
N TYR A 463 11.22 -16.29 -5.43
CA TYR A 463 10.85 -17.43 -6.25
C TYR A 463 9.33 -17.65 -6.22
N HIS A 464 8.73 -17.79 -7.42
CA HIS A 464 7.28 -17.85 -7.59
C HIS A 464 6.78 -19.22 -8.01
N GLY A 465 7.54 -19.94 -8.82
CA GLY A 465 7.19 -21.26 -9.32
C GLY A 465 8.08 -21.67 -10.48
N ASP A 466 7.84 -22.88 -11.00
CA ASP A 466 8.56 -23.42 -12.13
C ASP A 466 7.65 -23.57 -13.34
N GLU A 467 8.12 -23.11 -14.48
CA GLU A 467 7.49 -23.30 -15.78
C GLU A 467 7.96 -24.64 -16.38
N ALA A 468 7.00 -25.40 -16.89
CA ALA A 468 7.26 -26.69 -17.52
C ALA A 468 7.47 -26.51 -19.03
N VAL A 469 8.71 -26.67 -19.51
CA VAL A 469 9.06 -26.51 -20.94
C VAL A 469 9.43 -27.87 -21.51
N LEU A 470 8.79 -28.25 -22.60
CA LEU A 470 9.12 -29.43 -23.40
C LEU A 470 10.01 -28.99 -24.57
N GLU A 471 11.19 -29.61 -24.68
CA GLU A 471 12.05 -29.45 -25.86
C GLU A 471 11.56 -30.42 -26.95
N THR A 472 11.16 -29.93 -28.09
CA THR A 472 10.47 -30.70 -29.14
C THR A 472 11.39 -31.78 -29.74
N GLU A 473 12.66 -31.48 -29.93
CA GLU A 473 13.63 -32.47 -30.49
C GLU A 473 13.88 -33.63 -29.54
N SER A 474 14.11 -33.34 -28.26
CA SER A 474 14.48 -34.35 -27.26
C SER A 474 13.29 -35.12 -26.70
N PHE A 475 12.06 -34.59 -26.87
CA PHE A 475 10.86 -35.25 -26.36
C PHE A 475 10.58 -36.58 -27.07
N SER A 476 10.48 -37.66 -26.32
CA SER A 476 10.18 -39.01 -26.82
C SER A 476 9.16 -39.71 -25.96
N LEU A 477 8.31 -40.49 -26.59
CA LEU A 477 7.37 -41.40 -25.90
C LEU A 477 8.02 -42.72 -25.51
N GLU A 478 9.32 -42.94 -25.75
CA GLU A 478 10.04 -44.16 -25.43
C GLU A 478 10.46 -44.18 -23.95
N GLY A 479 10.74 -45.40 -23.47
CA GLY A 479 11.22 -45.65 -22.13
C GLY A 479 10.12 -45.84 -21.07
N ARG A 480 10.60 -46.26 -19.88
CA ARG A 480 9.72 -46.65 -18.74
C ARG A 480 9.05 -45.44 -18.08
N ARG A 481 9.74 -44.32 -18.05
CA ARG A 481 9.25 -43.12 -17.33
C ARG A 481 7.96 -42.59 -17.92
N ILE A 482 7.85 -42.47 -19.25
CA ILE A 482 6.72 -41.87 -19.96
C ILE A 482 5.60 -42.90 -20.32
N ARG A 483 5.72 -44.14 -19.83
CA ARG A 483 4.79 -45.24 -20.13
C ARG A 483 3.32 -44.86 -19.99
N LYS A 484 2.96 -44.13 -18.94
CA LYS A 484 1.56 -43.72 -18.69
C LYS A 484 1.00 -42.78 -19.77
N VAL A 485 1.82 -41.83 -20.23
CA VAL A 485 1.46 -40.92 -21.33
C VAL A 485 1.32 -41.68 -22.63
N ARG A 486 2.31 -42.53 -22.97
CA ARG A 486 2.25 -43.41 -24.15
C ARG A 486 1.02 -44.31 -24.17
N GLN A 487 0.65 -44.92 -23.03
CA GLN A 487 -0.57 -45.70 -22.92
C GLN A 487 -1.84 -44.87 -23.17
N SER A 488 -1.87 -43.63 -22.74
CA SER A 488 -2.98 -42.71 -23.02
C SER A 488 -3.06 -42.43 -24.53
N VAL A 489 -1.96 -42.08 -25.17
CA VAL A 489 -1.89 -41.85 -26.62
C VAL A 489 -2.45 -43.05 -27.40
N HIS A 490 -1.91 -44.23 -27.18
CA HIS A 490 -2.39 -45.46 -27.88
C HIS A 490 -3.86 -45.77 -27.62
N ARG A 491 -4.35 -45.53 -26.39
CA ARG A 491 -5.74 -45.75 -26.05
C ARG A 491 -6.67 -44.83 -26.81
N LEU A 492 -6.34 -43.53 -26.88
CA LEU A 492 -7.17 -42.53 -27.57
C LEU A 492 -7.18 -42.79 -29.09
N GLN A 493 -6.02 -43.08 -29.67
CA GLN A 493 -5.89 -43.43 -31.10
C GLN A 493 -6.72 -44.69 -31.44
N ARG A 494 -6.64 -45.77 -30.62
CA ARG A 494 -7.46 -46.98 -30.79
C ARG A 494 -8.94 -46.71 -30.62
N ALA A 495 -9.32 -45.76 -29.78
CA ALA A 495 -10.71 -45.36 -29.59
C ALA A 495 -11.24 -44.46 -30.72
N GLY A 496 -10.45 -44.20 -31.77
CA GLY A 496 -10.84 -43.42 -32.93
C GLY A 496 -10.78 -41.89 -32.76
N TYR A 497 -10.10 -41.40 -31.71
CA TYR A 497 -9.87 -39.97 -31.58
C TYR A 497 -8.82 -39.51 -32.59
N ARG A 498 -9.03 -38.28 -33.15
CA ARG A 498 -8.10 -37.66 -34.12
C ARG A 498 -7.80 -36.23 -33.69
N ALA A 499 -6.55 -35.82 -33.82
CA ALA A 499 -6.13 -34.43 -33.60
C ALA A 499 -6.05 -33.69 -34.92
N GLU A 500 -6.52 -32.47 -34.92
CA GLU A 500 -6.46 -31.53 -36.05
C GLU A 500 -5.81 -30.25 -35.56
N ILE A 501 -4.77 -29.79 -36.25
CA ILE A 501 -4.04 -28.59 -35.89
C ILE A 501 -4.47 -27.44 -36.83
N LEU A 502 -5.03 -26.40 -36.25
CA LEU A 502 -5.66 -25.30 -36.96
C LEU A 502 -5.07 -23.95 -36.56
N ARG A 503 -4.93 -23.09 -37.53
CA ARG A 503 -4.75 -21.66 -37.31
C ARG A 503 -6.12 -20.98 -37.19
N PRO A 504 -6.26 -19.81 -36.52
CA PRO A 504 -7.54 -19.11 -36.38
C PRO A 504 -8.31 -18.93 -37.69
N VAL A 505 -7.62 -18.62 -38.80
CA VAL A 505 -8.26 -18.44 -40.12
C VAL A 505 -8.91 -19.71 -40.67
N ALA A 506 -8.40 -20.89 -40.31
CA ALA A 506 -8.93 -22.16 -40.76
C ALA A 506 -10.13 -22.65 -39.89
N ILE A 507 -10.50 -21.91 -38.87
CA ILE A 507 -11.61 -22.21 -37.98
C ILE A 507 -12.86 -21.49 -38.46
N ASP A 508 -13.78 -22.24 -39.06
CA ASP A 508 -15.05 -21.70 -39.54
C ASP A 508 -15.94 -21.24 -38.35
N PRO A 509 -16.99 -20.42 -38.64
CA PRO A 509 -17.85 -19.88 -37.57
C PRO A 509 -18.58 -20.96 -36.73
N ALA A 510 -18.88 -22.13 -37.30
CA ALA A 510 -19.55 -23.22 -36.59
C ALA A 510 -18.58 -23.87 -35.59
N LEU A 511 -17.39 -24.24 -36.03
CA LEU A 511 -16.36 -24.80 -35.17
C LEU A 511 -15.94 -23.78 -34.08
N ARG A 512 -15.87 -22.49 -34.43
CA ARG A 512 -15.60 -21.43 -33.46
C ARG A 512 -16.62 -21.42 -32.31
N GLN A 513 -17.90 -21.51 -32.63
CA GLN A 513 -18.98 -21.57 -31.63
C GLN A 513 -18.86 -22.81 -30.73
N GLU A 514 -18.53 -23.97 -31.32
CA GLU A 514 -18.31 -25.21 -30.60
C GLU A 514 -17.13 -25.12 -29.65
N LEU A 515 -15.99 -24.59 -30.07
CA LEU A 515 -14.81 -24.39 -29.21
C LEU A 515 -15.09 -23.41 -28.06
N GLU A 516 -15.81 -22.32 -28.34
CA GLU A 516 -16.24 -21.37 -27.32
C GLU A 516 -17.24 -22.00 -26.34
N ALA A 517 -18.11 -22.90 -26.80
CA ALA A 517 -19.03 -23.64 -25.94
C ALA A 517 -18.29 -24.63 -25.04
N ILE A 518 -17.33 -25.39 -25.58
CA ILE A 518 -16.47 -26.30 -24.80
C ILE A 518 -15.69 -25.51 -23.72
N ALA A 519 -15.12 -24.37 -24.10
CA ALA A 519 -14.39 -23.53 -23.14
C ALA A 519 -15.29 -22.99 -22.02
N ARG A 520 -16.53 -22.57 -22.36
CA ARG A 520 -17.51 -22.11 -21.36
C ARG A 520 -17.96 -23.25 -20.43
N GLU A 521 -18.24 -24.44 -20.97
CA GLU A 521 -18.61 -25.62 -20.16
C GLU A 521 -17.47 -26.00 -19.21
N TRP A 522 -16.24 -26.08 -19.74
CA TRP A 522 -15.05 -26.38 -18.95
C TRP A 522 -14.84 -25.41 -17.80
N ARG A 523 -14.95 -24.10 -18.07
CA ARG A 523 -14.77 -23.04 -17.08
C ARG A 523 -15.90 -23.00 -16.05
N GLY A 524 -17.13 -23.30 -16.46
CA GLY A 524 -18.30 -23.20 -15.61
C GLY A 524 -18.52 -21.78 -15.09
N ARG A 525 -18.62 -21.62 -13.75
CA ARG A 525 -18.80 -20.31 -13.08
C ARG A 525 -17.50 -19.65 -12.63
N GLU A 526 -16.36 -20.29 -12.88
CA GLU A 526 -15.06 -19.74 -12.46
C GLU A 526 -14.68 -18.50 -13.27
N PRO A 527 -14.05 -17.47 -12.63
CA PRO A 527 -13.55 -16.33 -13.36
C PRO A 527 -12.39 -16.72 -14.28
N GLU A 528 -12.13 -15.90 -15.30
CA GLU A 528 -10.94 -16.08 -16.14
C GLU A 528 -9.69 -15.75 -15.33
N ARG A 529 -8.84 -16.75 -15.14
CA ARG A 529 -7.55 -16.66 -14.45
C ARG A 529 -6.40 -16.55 -15.45
N GLY A 530 -5.19 -16.35 -14.96
CA GLY A 530 -3.98 -16.37 -15.79
C GLY A 530 -3.57 -15.02 -16.31
N PHE A 531 -3.53 -14.00 -15.45
CA PHE A 531 -3.03 -12.66 -15.81
C PHE A 531 -1.68 -12.68 -16.52
N VAL A 532 -0.73 -13.53 -16.10
CA VAL A 532 0.61 -13.63 -16.69
C VAL A 532 0.72 -14.74 -17.72
N MET A 533 -0.12 -15.77 -17.64
CA MET A 533 0.11 -17.05 -18.29
C MET A 533 -1.02 -17.58 -19.17
N ALA A 534 -2.07 -16.79 -19.42
CA ALA A 534 -3.16 -17.18 -20.28
C ALA A 534 -3.77 -15.98 -21.01
N LEU A 535 -4.37 -16.19 -22.16
CA LEU A 535 -5.15 -15.19 -22.87
C LEU A 535 -6.56 -15.08 -22.25
N ASP A 536 -7.15 -13.91 -22.36
CA ASP A 536 -8.50 -13.59 -21.89
C ASP A 536 -9.61 -13.99 -22.89
N ALA A 537 -9.26 -14.32 -24.12
CA ALA A 537 -10.18 -14.79 -25.13
C ALA A 537 -9.47 -15.73 -26.11
N LEU A 538 -10.19 -16.74 -26.63
CA LEU A 538 -9.63 -17.75 -27.54
C LEU A 538 -9.11 -17.13 -28.84
N PHE A 539 -9.85 -16.16 -29.39
CA PHE A 539 -9.52 -15.52 -30.63
C PHE A 539 -9.00 -14.09 -30.43
N ARG A 540 -8.12 -13.93 -29.42
CA ARG A 540 -7.44 -12.66 -29.13
C ARG A 540 -6.30 -12.36 -30.09
N LEU A 541 -5.59 -13.39 -30.50
CA LEU A 541 -4.44 -13.33 -31.38
C LEU A 541 -4.84 -13.68 -32.82
N ASP A 542 -4.11 -13.15 -33.76
CA ASP A 542 -4.32 -13.40 -35.18
C ASP A 542 -3.70 -14.74 -35.63
N ASP A 543 -3.86 -15.08 -36.87
CA ASP A 543 -3.54 -16.37 -37.47
C ASP A 543 -2.13 -16.86 -37.24
N GLU A 544 -1.17 -15.94 -37.32
CA GLU A 544 0.23 -16.30 -37.13
C GLU A 544 0.64 -16.41 -35.64
N ASP A 545 -0.15 -15.85 -34.76
CA ASP A 545 0.17 -15.72 -33.35
C ASP A 545 -0.54 -16.76 -32.47
N ALA A 546 -1.41 -17.60 -33.05
CA ALA A 546 -2.13 -18.65 -32.32
C ALA A 546 -2.21 -19.97 -33.07
N VAL A 547 -2.29 -21.07 -32.30
CA VAL A 547 -2.50 -22.45 -32.79
C VAL A 547 -3.52 -23.14 -31.90
N PHE A 548 -4.46 -23.81 -32.55
CA PHE A 548 -5.43 -24.68 -31.90
C PHE A 548 -5.14 -26.15 -32.26
N VAL A 549 -5.00 -27.02 -31.27
CA VAL A 549 -4.92 -28.47 -31.44
C VAL A 549 -6.27 -29.05 -31.02
N VAL A 550 -7.13 -29.29 -31.97
CA VAL A 550 -8.50 -29.73 -31.73
C VAL A 550 -8.57 -31.25 -31.70
N GLY A 551 -9.02 -31.81 -30.61
CA GLY A 551 -9.28 -33.25 -30.47
C GLY A 551 -10.71 -33.57 -30.84
N ARG A 552 -10.90 -34.37 -31.92
CA ARG A 552 -12.21 -34.85 -32.36
C ARG A 552 -12.44 -36.26 -31.84
N GLY A 553 -13.65 -36.53 -31.38
CA GLY A 553 -14.09 -37.86 -30.97
C GLY A 553 -14.33 -38.81 -32.17
N PRO A 554 -14.65 -40.10 -31.94
CA PRO A 554 -14.92 -41.10 -32.97
C PRO A 554 -16.02 -40.70 -33.95
N GLY A 555 -16.96 -39.85 -33.53
CA GLY A 555 -18.04 -39.31 -34.39
C GLY A 555 -17.66 -38.02 -35.12
N GLY A 556 -16.39 -37.57 -35.07
CA GLY A 556 -15.92 -36.37 -35.75
C GLY A 556 -16.18 -35.04 -35.04
N ALA A 557 -17.01 -35.01 -34.00
CA ALA A 557 -17.29 -33.79 -33.22
C ALA A 557 -16.11 -33.40 -32.33
N PRO A 558 -15.84 -32.10 -32.14
CA PRO A 558 -14.79 -31.64 -31.26
C PRO A 558 -15.11 -31.98 -29.80
N ALA A 559 -14.16 -32.58 -29.11
CA ALA A 559 -14.30 -33.06 -27.72
C ALA A 559 -13.47 -32.21 -26.73
N GLY A 560 -12.53 -31.42 -27.23
CA GLY A 560 -11.64 -30.54 -26.47
C GLY A 560 -10.53 -30.04 -27.37
N PHE A 561 -9.71 -29.12 -26.83
CA PHE A 561 -8.62 -28.54 -27.60
C PHE A 561 -7.52 -27.99 -26.70
N LEU A 562 -6.33 -27.79 -27.28
CA LEU A 562 -5.28 -26.97 -26.71
C LEU A 562 -5.21 -25.67 -27.50
N HIS A 563 -5.08 -24.56 -26.80
CA HIS A 563 -4.89 -23.25 -27.38
C HIS A 563 -3.49 -22.72 -27.03
N PHE A 564 -2.65 -22.56 -28.01
CA PHE A 564 -1.29 -22.04 -27.87
C PHE A 564 -1.15 -20.62 -28.43
N ALA A 565 -0.39 -19.78 -27.74
CA ALA A 565 0.17 -18.56 -28.28
C ALA A 565 1.54 -18.87 -28.90
N VAL A 566 1.86 -18.25 -30.02
CA VAL A 566 3.13 -18.44 -30.74
C VAL A 566 4.15 -17.39 -30.27
N CYS A 567 5.30 -17.83 -29.80
CA CYS A 567 6.45 -17.01 -29.50
C CYS A 567 7.42 -17.05 -30.67
N ARG A 568 7.22 -16.23 -31.70
CA ARG A 568 8.01 -16.28 -32.95
C ARG A 568 9.50 -16.07 -32.69
N ALA A 569 9.86 -15.00 -31.99
CA ALA A 569 11.27 -14.67 -31.71
C ALA A 569 11.98 -15.72 -30.85
N GLY A 570 11.22 -16.52 -30.10
CA GLY A 570 11.75 -17.59 -29.23
C GLY A 570 11.60 -19.00 -29.80
N GLY A 571 11.08 -19.17 -31.04
CA GLY A 571 10.85 -20.49 -31.62
C GLY A 571 9.98 -21.40 -30.73
N ALA A 572 9.00 -20.85 -30.02
CA ALA A 572 8.27 -21.57 -29.01
C ALA A 572 6.75 -21.45 -29.11
N LEU A 573 6.04 -22.42 -28.57
CA LEU A 573 4.60 -22.36 -28.33
C LEU A 573 4.36 -22.24 -26.83
N SER A 574 3.40 -21.43 -26.42
CA SER A 574 3.03 -21.26 -25.01
C SER A 574 1.55 -21.63 -24.80
N LEU A 575 1.29 -22.62 -23.96
CA LEU A 575 -0.06 -23.10 -23.69
C LEU A 575 -0.87 -22.06 -22.94
N SER A 576 -1.96 -21.56 -23.53
CA SER A 576 -2.89 -20.63 -22.91
C SER A 576 -4.03 -21.35 -22.18
N SER A 577 -4.62 -22.35 -22.79
CA SER A 577 -5.75 -23.11 -22.23
C SER A 577 -5.85 -24.51 -22.82
N MET A 578 -6.47 -25.45 -22.05
CA MET A 578 -6.68 -26.85 -22.46
C MET A 578 -8.06 -27.36 -22.06
N PRO A 579 -9.15 -26.72 -22.55
CA PRO A 579 -10.50 -27.11 -22.21
C PRO A 579 -10.91 -28.41 -22.93
N ARG A 580 -11.75 -29.19 -22.25
CA ARG A 580 -12.31 -30.45 -22.78
C ARG A 580 -13.71 -30.71 -22.21
N LEU A 581 -14.52 -31.46 -22.92
CA LEU A 581 -15.79 -31.95 -22.42
C LEU A 581 -15.56 -32.90 -21.26
N ARG A 582 -16.49 -32.96 -20.31
CA ARG A 582 -16.42 -33.86 -19.15
C ARG A 582 -16.50 -35.34 -19.56
N SER A 583 -17.12 -35.64 -20.72
CA SER A 583 -17.23 -36.97 -21.30
C SER A 583 -15.93 -37.52 -21.92
N THR A 584 -14.88 -36.67 -22.07
CA THR A 584 -13.61 -37.13 -22.65
C THR A 584 -12.90 -38.14 -21.75
N PRO A 585 -12.28 -39.18 -22.33
CA PRO A 585 -11.51 -40.15 -21.57
C PRO A 585 -10.33 -39.54 -20.82
N ASN A 586 -9.93 -40.19 -19.72
CA ASN A 586 -8.70 -39.83 -19.04
C ASN A 586 -7.48 -39.93 -19.98
N GLY A 587 -6.58 -38.96 -19.93
CA GLY A 587 -5.41 -38.90 -20.80
C GLY A 587 -5.63 -38.14 -22.12
N PHE A 588 -6.83 -37.55 -22.29
CA PHE A 588 -7.14 -36.75 -23.50
C PHE A 588 -6.18 -35.60 -23.72
N ASN A 589 -5.93 -34.77 -22.68
CA ASN A 589 -5.00 -33.65 -22.77
C ASN A 589 -3.55 -34.12 -22.96
N GLU A 590 -3.17 -35.27 -22.31
CA GLU A 590 -1.84 -35.86 -22.48
C GLU A 590 -1.62 -36.27 -23.95
N TRP A 591 -2.60 -36.84 -24.57
CA TRP A 591 -2.57 -37.21 -25.99
C TRP A 591 -2.43 -35.95 -26.88
N LEU A 592 -3.29 -34.94 -26.69
CA LEU A 592 -3.23 -33.69 -27.48
C LEU A 592 -1.87 -32.98 -27.34
N ILE A 593 -1.25 -32.99 -26.15
CA ILE A 593 0.09 -32.41 -25.96
C ILE A 593 1.11 -33.20 -26.80
N CYS A 594 1.01 -34.52 -26.87
CA CYS A 594 1.92 -35.31 -27.69
C CYS A 594 1.75 -35.02 -29.19
N GLU A 595 0.50 -34.88 -29.67
CA GLU A 595 0.22 -34.48 -31.04
C GLU A 595 0.74 -33.04 -31.32
N ALA A 596 0.60 -32.13 -30.36
CA ALA A 596 1.16 -30.77 -30.45
C ALA A 596 2.70 -30.80 -30.55
N VAL A 597 3.40 -31.63 -29.78
CA VAL A 597 4.87 -31.75 -29.83
C VAL A 597 5.31 -32.34 -31.17
N ALA A 598 4.60 -33.35 -31.71
CA ALA A 598 4.93 -33.93 -33.01
C ALA A 598 4.82 -32.87 -34.12
N TRP A 599 3.71 -32.16 -34.16
CA TRP A 599 3.51 -31.06 -35.13
C TRP A 599 4.52 -29.90 -34.97
N ALA A 600 4.81 -29.49 -33.71
CA ALA A 600 5.76 -28.42 -33.43
C ALA A 600 7.18 -28.77 -33.88
N ARG A 601 7.59 -30.03 -33.75
CA ARG A 601 8.86 -30.52 -34.26
C ARG A 601 8.95 -30.39 -35.79
N GLU A 602 7.92 -30.80 -36.52
CA GLU A 602 7.83 -30.65 -37.96
C GLU A 602 7.86 -29.18 -38.39
N GLY A 603 7.16 -28.32 -37.65
CA GLY A 603 7.10 -26.87 -37.83
C GLY A 603 8.36 -26.12 -37.33
N ARG A 604 9.40 -26.84 -36.89
CA ARG A 604 10.68 -26.29 -36.36
C ARG A 604 10.53 -25.36 -35.16
N PHE A 605 9.50 -25.58 -34.35
CA PHE A 605 9.43 -24.98 -33.02
C PHE A 605 10.33 -25.76 -32.07
N GLU A 606 11.23 -25.06 -31.39
CA GLU A 606 12.20 -25.70 -30.49
C GLU A 606 11.57 -26.15 -29.16
N ARG A 607 10.57 -25.38 -28.70
CA ARG A 607 10.04 -25.55 -27.34
C ARG A 607 8.52 -25.41 -27.27
N ILE A 608 7.91 -26.16 -26.35
CA ILE A 608 6.51 -25.96 -25.94
C ILE A 608 6.48 -25.70 -24.43
N SER A 609 5.99 -24.54 -24.01
CA SER A 609 5.68 -24.27 -22.62
C SER A 609 4.29 -24.80 -22.28
N LEU A 610 4.23 -25.64 -21.24
CA LEU A 610 2.97 -26.04 -20.61
C LEU A 610 2.54 -25.08 -19.50
N ASN A 611 3.18 -23.91 -19.45
CA ASN A 611 2.99 -22.87 -18.48
C ASN A 611 3.48 -23.22 -17.06
N PHE A 612 3.36 -22.30 -16.10
CA PHE A 612 3.86 -22.52 -14.76
C PHE A 612 2.74 -22.59 -13.71
N ALA A 613 3.00 -23.35 -12.65
CA ALA A 613 2.13 -23.42 -11.48
C ALA A 613 2.61 -22.38 -10.45
N PRO A 614 1.92 -21.23 -10.30
CA PRO A 614 2.31 -20.23 -9.32
C PRO A 614 2.21 -20.81 -7.90
N PHE A 615 3.13 -20.43 -7.02
CA PHE A 615 3.22 -20.88 -5.62
C PHE A 615 3.51 -22.37 -5.40
N ALA A 616 3.75 -23.17 -6.45
CA ALA A 616 4.01 -24.61 -6.33
C ALA A 616 5.18 -24.94 -5.37
N ALA A 617 6.22 -24.11 -5.34
CA ALA A 617 7.34 -24.28 -4.44
C ALA A 617 7.05 -24.05 -2.96
N LEU A 618 6.11 -23.16 -2.64
CA LEU A 618 5.68 -22.94 -1.25
C LEU A 618 4.81 -24.10 -0.73
N LEU A 619 4.23 -24.86 -1.65
CA LEU A 619 3.37 -26.02 -1.35
C LEU A 619 4.16 -27.35 -1.34
N ALA A 620 5.38 -27.39 -1.90
CA ALA A 620 6.21 -28.59 -1.92
C ALA A 620 6.65 -29.00 -0.51
N PRO A 621 6.56 -30.29 -0.13
CA PRO A 621 6.85 -30.75 1.22
C PRO A 621 8.34 -30.73 1.61
N GLU A 622 9.26 -30.64 0.65
CA GLU A 622 10.70 -30.86 0.84
C GLU A 622 11.56 -29.60 0.99
N VAL A 623 10.96 -28.38 1.03
CA VAL A 623 11.74 -27.13 1.05
C VAL A 623 11.92 -26.62 2.48
N GLN A 624 13.17 -26.34 2.87
CA GLN A 624 13.51 -25.64 4.12
C GLN A 624 13.02 -24.18 4.04
N LEU A 625 11.82 -23.93 4.54
CA LEU A 625 11.18 -22.63 4.54
C LEU A 625 11.65 -21.78 5.73
N SER A 626 11.96 -20.51 5.49
CA SER A 626 12.16 -19.49 6.53
C SER A 626 10.89 -19.30 7.37
N ARG A 627 11.02 -18.69 8.57
CA ARG A 627 9.83 -18.42 9.44
C ARG A 627 8.73 -17.61 8.73
N LEU A 628 9.11 -16.66 7.87
CA LEU A 628 8.18 -15.83 7.09
C LEU A 628 7.47 -16.67 6.01
N GLN A 629 8.21 -17.47 5.26
CA GLN A 629 7.67 -18.38 4.25
C GLN A 629 6.74 -19.46 4.86
N ARG A 630 6.99 -19.89 6.09
CA ARG A 630 6.07 -20.78 6.83
C ARG A 630 4.75 -20.10 7.18
N LEU A 631 4.78 -18.80 7.51
CA LEU A 631 3.56 -18.02 7.75
C LEU A 631 2.78 -17.82 6.43
N GLU A 632 3.47 -17.48 5.35
CA GLU A 632 2.91 -17.36 3.99
C GLU A 632 2.30 -18.70 3.54
N ARG A 633 3.01 -19.81 3.76
CA ARG A 633 2.49 -21.15 3.51
C ARG A 633 1.20 -21.45 4.30
N ARG A 634 1.15 -21.08 5.60
CA ARG A 634 -0.08 -21.26 6.41
C ARG A 634 -1.24 -20.44 5.88
N ALA A 635 -0.99 -19.18 5.48
CA ALA A 635 -1.99 -18.31 4.88
C ALA A 635 -2.51 -18.88 3.53
N LEU A 636 -1.61 -19.37 2.68
CA LEU A 636 -1.97 -20.03 1.41
C LEU A 636 -2.68 -21.36 1.63
N LEU A 637 -2.30 -22.14 2.63
CA LEU A 637 -2.97 -23.38 2.99
C LEU A 637 -4.39 -23.16 3.54
N GLY A 638 -4.64 -22.02 4.21
CA GLY A 638 -5.99 -21.59 4.59
C GLY A 638 -6.91 -21.30 3.38
N LEU A 639 -6.30 -21.01 2.23
CA LEU A 639 -6.99 -20.79 0.95
C LEU A 639 -7.08 -22.05 0.08
N LYS A 640 -6.60 -23.22 0.55
CA LYS A 640 -6.50 -24.48 -0.20
C LYS A 640 -7.78 -24.94 -0.90
N GLY A 641 -8.95 -24.61 -0.39
CA GLY A 641 -10.22 -24.98 -1.03
C GLY A 641 -10.48 -24.33 -2.40
N HIS A 642 -9.67 -23.33 -2.78
CA HIS A 642 -9.84 -22.55 -4.01
C HIS A 642 -8.70 -22.72 -5.03
N PHE A 643 -7.66 -23.51 -4.71
CA PHE A 643 -6.47 -23.64 -5.56
C PHE A 643 -6.31 -25.07 -6.10
N GLN A 644 -6.50 -25.22 -7.41
CA GLN A 644 -6.18 -26.46 -8.16
C GLN A 644 -4.68 -26.55 -8.56
N LEU A 645 -3.81 -25.85 -7.83
CA LEU A 645 -2.38 -25.68 -8.20
C LEU A 645 -1.60 -26.99 -8.18
N ASP A 646 -1.90 -27.87 -7.23
CA ASP A 646 -1.24 -29.18 -7.11
C ASP A 646 -1.50 -30.06 -8.36
N ASN A 647 -2.69 -29.92 -8.96
CA ASN A 647 -3.07 -30.73 -10.11
C ASN A 647 -2.27 -30.37 -11.38
N LEU A 648 -1.99 -29.08 -11.59
CA LEU A 648 -1.23 -28.64 -12.77
C LEU A 648 0.24 -29.08 -12.68
N LEU A 649 0.88 -28.94 -11.51
CA LEU A 649 2.24 -29.40 -11.30
C LEU A 649 2.37 -30.92 -11.50
N LEU A 650 1.47 -31.69 -10.92
CA LEU A 650 1.42 -33.15 -11.07
C LEU A 650 1.13 -33.57 -12.51
N PHE A 651 0.28 -32.80 -13.22
CA PHE A 651 0.03 -33.03 -14.63
C PHE A 651 1.27 -32.81 -15.47
N ASN A 652 1.95 -31.65 -15.31
CA ASN A 652 3.13 -31.30 -16.08
C ASN A 652 4.30 -32.27 -15.83
N ARG A 653 4.47 -32.75 -14.60
CA ARG A 653 5.52 -33.75 -14.25
C ARG A 653 5.44 -35.05 -15.08
N LYS A 654 4.26 -35.42 -15.63
CA LYS A 654 4.09 -36.61 -16.46
C LYS A 654 4.92 -36.60 -17.74
N PHE A 655 5.25 -35.39 -18.23
CA PHE A 655 5.99 -35.18 -19.47
C PHE A 655 7.48 -35.05 -19.28
N TYR A 656 7.99 -35.04 -18.02
CA TYR A 656 9.39 -34.81 -17.68
C TYR A 656 9.98 -33.55 -18.31
N PRO A 657 9.39 -32.37 -18.10
CA PRO A 657 9.82 -31.15 -18.73
C PRO A 657 11.15 -30.63 -18.15
N CYS A 658 11.81 -29.75 -18.90
CA CYS A 658 12.81 -28.84 -18.36
C CYS A 658 12.10 -27.78 -17.52
N TRP A 659 12.50 -27.64 -16.27
CA TRP A 659 11.89 -26.68 -15.34
C TRP A 659 12.62 -25.34 -15.38
N GLN A 660 11.93 -24.25 -15.75
CA GLN A 660 12.47 -22.89 -15.76
C GLN A 660 11.89 -22.09 -14.60
N ARG A 661 12.75 -21.46 -13.82
CA ARG A 661 12.34 -20.69 -12.64
C ARG A 661 11.68 -19.39 -13.01
N ARG A 662 10.55 -19.08 -12.35
CA ARG A 662 9.85 -17.81 -12.47
C ARG A 662 9.79 -17.10 -11.12
N PHE A 663 9.86 -15.76 -11.14
CA PHE A 663 10.02 -14.93 -9.95
C PHE A 663 8.92 -13.87 -9.85
N VAL A 664 8.61 -13.48 -8.61
CA VAL A 664 7.93 -12.21 -8.31
C VAL A 664 9.00 -11.22 -7.91
N VAL A 665 9.06 -10.08 -8.61
CA VAL A 665 9.99 -9.00 -8.30
C VAL A 665 9.22 -7.86 -7.64
N TYR A 666 9.80 -7.22 -6.62
CA TYR A 666 9.13 -6.18 -5.83
C TYR A 666 10.12 -5.19 -5.22
N GLU A 667 9.65 -3.97 -4.87
CA GLU A 667 10.53 -2.89 -4.42
C GLU A 667 11.01 -3.03 -2.97
N ARG A 668 10.15 -3.42 -2.03
CA ARG A 668 10.46 -3.46 -0.58
C ARG A 668 9.89 -4.70 0.07
N ARG A 669 10.63 -5.26 1.02
CA ARG A 669 10.17 -6.43 1.78
C ARG A 669 8.86 -6.20 2.55
N LEU A 670 8.64 -4.98 3.04
CA LEU A 670 7.41 -4.59 3.73
C LEU A 670 6.20 -4.46 2.79
N ASP A 671 6.41 -4.35 1.48
CA ASP A 671 5.33 -4.30 0.50
C ASP A 671 4.85 -5.71 0.08
N LEU A 672 5.58 -6.77 0.45
CA LEU A 672 5.31 -8.15 0.01
C LEU A 672 3.88 -8.63 0.29
N PRO A 673 3.27 -8.41 1.47
CA PRO A 673 1.88 -8.81 1.71
C PRO A 673 0.90 -8.10 0.77
N ARG A 674 1.16 -6.83 0.48
CA ARG A 674 0.33 -6.03 -0.42
C ARG A 674 0.51 -6.46 -1.88
N VAL A 675 1.74 -6.77 -2.28
CA VAL A 675 2.05 -7.33 -3.60
C VAL A 675 1.36 -8.69 -3.76
N GLY A 676 1.40 -9.55 -2.75
CA GLY A 676 0.71 -10.84 -2.75
C GLY A 676 -0.81 -10.69 -2.94
N ILE A 677 -1.45 -9.81 -2.18
CA ILE A 677 -2.90 -9.53 -2.32
C ILE A 677 -3.20 -8.98 -3.72
N ALA A 678 -2.39 -8.04 -4.22
CA ALA A 678 -2.58 -7.45 -5.54
C ALA A 678 -2.37 -8.48 -6.67
N ALA A 679 -1.39 -9.38 -6.52
CA ALA A 679 -1.14 -10.48 -7.45
C ALA A 679 -2.31 -11.47 -7.50
N LEU A 680 -2.80 -11.93 -6.33
CA LEU A 680 -3.97 -12.79 -6.24
C LEU A 680 -5.22 -12.14 -6.83
N ALA A 681 -5.36 -10.83 -6.67
CA ALA A 681 -6.45 -10.08 -7.24
C ALA A 681 -6.31 -9.89 -8.78
N ALA A 682 -5.09 -9.68 -9.29
CA ALA A 682 -4.81 -9.62 -10.73
C ALA A 682 -5.09 -10.97 -11.42
N GLU A 683 -4.72 -12.08 -10.77
CA GLU A 683 -4.96 -13.45 -11.21
C GLU A 683 -6.42 -13.93 -10.98
N ALA A 684 -7.31 -13.04 -10.50
CA ALA A 684 -8.73 -13.29 -10.23
C ALA A 684 -8.99 -14.40 -9.18
N TYR A 685 -8.08 -14.58 -8.22
CA TYR A 685 -8.32 -15.45 -7.06
C TYR A 685 -9.11 -14.80 -5.93
N LEU A 686 -9.20 -13.46 -5.91
CA LEU A 686 -9.98 -12.71 -4.92
C LEU A 686 -11.27 -12.15 -5.52
N PRO A 687 -12.45 -12.39 -4.90
CA PRO A 687 -13.75 -12.05 -5.49
C PRO A 687 -14.03 -10.54 -5.63
N PHE A 688 -13.25 -9.68 -4.95
CA PHE A 688 -13.48 -8.23 -4.93
C PHE A 688 -12.67 -7.43 -5.97
N ALA A 689 -11.82 -8.06 -6.75
CA ALA A 689 -10.90 -7.37 -7.66
C ALA A 689 -11.52 -6.97 -9.02
N GLY A 690 -12.65 -7.54 -9.41
CA GLY A 690 -13.26 -7.35 -10.73
C GLY A 690 -14.08 -6.07 -10.93
N ARG A 691 -14.38 -5.30 -9.88
CA ARG A 691 -15.33 -4.16 -9.95
C ARG A 691 -14.72 -2.79 -10.24
N ASN A 692 -13.41 -2.63 -10.26
CA ASN A 692 -12.76 -1.32 -10.45
C ASN A 692 -12.23 -1.04 -11.87
N GLY A 693 -12.64 -1.81 -12.87
CA GLY A 693 -12.12 -1.70 -14.23
C GLY A 693 -13.17 -1.78 -15.35
N ARG A 694 -14.46 -1.50 -15.07
CA ARG A 694 -15.47 -1.29 -16.12
C ARG A 694 -15.97 0.14 -16.07
#